data_f9cb53ce241628e4119c59a65b08882d
#
_entry.id   f9cb53ce241628e4119c59a65b08882d
#
_cell.length_a   1.000
_cell.length_b   1.000
_cell.length_c   1.000
_cell.angle_alpha   90.00
_cell.angle_beta   90.00
_cell.angle_gamma   90.00
#
_symmetry.space_group_name_H-M   'P 1'
#
loop_
_entity.id
_entity.type
_entity.pdbx_description
1 polymer ?
#
loop_
_entity_poly.entity_id
_entity_poly.type
_entity_poly.pdbx_seq_one_letter_code
_entity_poly.pdbx_strand_id
1 'polypeptide(L)'
;VDLTSGKDTNITASNVVADNDVNITAGGNVNIIAAEDTSSSTYKKQVKKSGLLSGGGLGFTIGKEKRKDQYNNQNVEQAGSTVGSIKGSVNVEAGKDVSISASDVLAGKDINLTGQNVTIESADNIYNAQEKHEYKKSGLTVSLGTPVLSVAESVHDTIKKADSVKDDRLKALIVGKEISDLTKSGKDSVLNQTKDGLKDGFNADDFSLNISIGSQKSKTESSSSTTIVQGSTVKSGGNVNITATEKDINIKGSDISGEDVSLAAKGDVNITSAKNTNTSSSDSKASSGSIGVSINTSGISDINAGYSKYKGEVKENGTTHTNSTVTANDKLTVESGKDTNISGSKVSGGSVEMHAGGNLNIESQQDSQKYDEKYTSGGLNVNINYATGAGISGGASSGTAKSDYNSVTDQSGIYAGEGGFNITVDKNTDLKGGVIDSDATPDKNKLTTGTLTWEDVDNKAEYSSKDVGINVNINNGAKDNEKGVTPNIGMPAKGEDESTTKAGVAQGTIEIKDKENQKQNIEDLNRDTKNTLNKLEQIFDKQTVAERKEMAALFGELAYNVVHNIDGTPEQKAALHALVGGIMGELTGSGFLAGASGAAVNKLMSDELKKIAGDDPALHQWLSAALGAVVSDVVTGNAQAGSSTAASGTKNNDELEAELAAQGGKTSQEVIVAQDREYIDALEKSKVDKNVQVVQNSDCTMSFKAGDTINLSTEESKISRIYCSS
;
A
#
# COMPACT_ATOMS: atom_id res chain seq x y z
N VAL A 1 52.92 -0.47 6.54
CA VAL A 1 52.68 0.86 7.18
C VAL A 1 52.57 0.65 8.67
N ASP A 2 53.38 1.41 9.43
CA ASP A 2 53.35 1.36 10.90
C ASP A 2 53.00 2.75 11.44
N LEU A 3 51.86 2.82 12.14
CA LEU A 3 51.35 4.04 12.81
C LEU A 3 51.38 3.80 14.33
N THR A 4 52.19 4.57 15.05
CA THR A 4 52.28 4.47 16.51
C THR A 4 52.04 5.82 17.16
N SER A 5 51.14 5.86 18.15
CA SER A 5 50.84 7.05 18.93
C SER A 5 50.85 6.75 20.43
N GLY A 6 51.32 7.72 21.25
CA GLY A 6 51.23 7.61 22.73
C GLY A 6 49.84 7.94 23.28
N LYS A 7 48.94 8.46 22.47
CA LYS A 7 47.54 8.78 22.82
C LYS A 7 46.60 8.18 21.78
N ASP A 8 45.61 8.93 21.33
CA ASP A 8 44.64 8.47 20.35
C ASP A 8 45.18 8.53 18.92
N THR A 9 44.74 7.59 18.08
CA THR A 9 44.91 7.61 16.63
C THR A 9 43.53 7.76 15.98
N ASN A 10 43.37 8.82 15.17
CA ASN A 10 42.10 9.12 14.47
C ASN A 10 42.30 9.09 12.97
N ILE A 11 41.58 8.22 12.28
CA ILE A 11 41.52 8.10 10.82
C ILE A 11 40.07 8.45 10.42
N THR A 12 39.90 9.67 9.88
CA THR A 12 38.54 10.20 9.60
C THR A 12 38.44 10.52 8.10
N ALA A 13 37.45 9.95 7.41
CA ALA A 13 37.22 10.09 5.97
C ALA A 13 38.55 9.93 5.16
N SER A 14 39.36 8.97 5.52
CA SER A 14 40.76 8.85 5.04
C SER A 14 41.12 7.42 4.72
N ASN A 15 42.07 7.26 3.78
CA ASN A 15 42.56 5.95 3.35
C ASN A 15 43.96 5.70 3.87
N VAL A 16 44.18 4.59 4.56
CA VAL A 16 45.48 4.05 4.95
C VAL A 16 45.64 2.67 4.34
N VAL A 17 46.27 2.59 3.18
CA VAL A 17 46.39 1.34 2.41
C VAL A 17 47.84 1.02 2.10
N ALA A 18 48.23 -0.23 2.23
CA ALA A 18 49.53 -0.76 1.93
C ALA A 18 49.49 -2.04 1.08
N ASP A 19 50.59 -2.36 0.39
CA ASP A 19 50.73 -3.65 -0.31
C ASP A 19 50.95 -4.82 0.66
N ASN A 20 51.69 -4.55 1.75
CA ASN A 20 51.96 -5.48 2.85
C ASN A 20 51.23 -5.03 4.13
N ASP A 21 51.71 -5.43 5.28
CA ASP A 21 51.01 -5.23 6.57
C ASP A 21 50.77 -3.74 6.90
N VAL A 22 49.64 -3.50 7.55
CA VAL A 22 49.28 -2.24 8.20
C VAL A 22 49.18 -2.49 9.70
N ASN A 23 50.04 -1.82 10.48
CA ASN A 23 50.04 -1.91 11.94
C ASN A 23 49.69 -0.54 12.53
N ILE A 24 48.68 -0.50 13.38
CA ILE A 24 48.20 0.70 14.07
C ILE A 24 48.25 0.42 15.58
N THR A 25 49.09 1.13 16.31
CA THR A 25 49.19 0.99 17.77
C THR A 25 48.98 2.35 18.44
N ALA A 26 48.03 2.44 19.36
CA ALA A 26 47.76 3.66 20.13
C ALA A 26 47.76 3.37 21.63
N GLY A 27 48.40 4.24 22.42
CA GLY A 27 48.30 4.19 23.90
C GLY A 27 46.91 4.59 24.43
N GLY A 28 46.11 5.26 23.62
CA GLY A 28 44.69 5.60 23.86
C GLY A 28 43.74 4.85 22.95
N ASN A 29 42.82 5.56 22.29
CA ASN A 29 41.83 5.00 21.38
C ASN A 29 42.37 4.90 19.94
N VAL A 30 41.84 3.96 19.16
CA VAL A 30 41.95 3.97 17.70
C VAL A 30 40.54 4.17 17.13
N ASN A 31 40.38 5.26 16.38
CA ASN A 31 39.10 5.61 15.74
C ASN A 31 39.27 5.61 14.21
N ILE A 32 38.58 4.72 13.52
CA ILE A 32 38.48 4.61 12.06
C ILE A 32 37.05 4.95 11.68
N ILE A 33 36.80 6.22 11.39
CA ILE A 33 35.44 6.75 11.32
C ILE A 33 35.17 7.51 10.04
N ALA A 34 33.91 7.55 9.63
CA ALA A 34 33.43 8.43 8.58
C ALA A 34 33.41 9.89 9.03
N ALA A 35 33.40 10.79 8.07
CA ALA A 35 33.00 12.18 8.25
C ALA A 35 31.68 12.45 7.53
N GLU A 36 30.93 13.41 8.03
CA GLU A 36 29.70 13.83 7.40
C GLU A 36 29.97 14.77 6.22
N ASP A 37 29.45 14.41 5.05
CA ASP A 37 29.32 15.29 3.89
C ASP A 37 27.91 15.83 3.84
N THR A 38 27.77 17.16 3.99
CA THR A 38 26.47 17.80 4.09
C THR A 38 26.17 18.61 2.85
N SER A 39 25.00 18.40 2.28
CA SER A 39 24.49 19.18 1.17
C SER A 39 23.14 19.80 1.46
N SER A 40 22.93 21.03 1.02
CA SER A 40 21.63 21.66 1.07
C SER A 40 21.29 22.37 -0.22
N SER A 41 20.10 22.20 -0.71
CA SER A 41 19.62 22.90 -1.90
C SER A 41 18.23 23.48 -1.66
N THR A 42 18.05 24.71 -2.12
CA THR A 42 16.75 25.37 -2.10
C THR A 42 16.44 25.87 -3.50
N TYR A 43 15.33 25.38 -4.04
CA TYR A 43 14.81 25.84 -5.31
C TYR A 43 13.46 26.53 -5.09
N LYS A 44 13.33 27.76 -5.59
CA LYS A 44 12.08 28.53 -5.55
C LYS A 44 11.79 29.06 -6.93
N LYS A 45 10.66 28.67 -7.50
CA LYS A 45 10.17 29.20 -8.78
C LYS A 45 8.80 29.82 -8.57
N GLN A 46 8.65 31.06 -9.02
CA GLN A 46 7.35 31.72 -9.06
C GLN A 46 7.10 32.21 -10.48
N VAL A 47 6.02 31.69 -11.05
CA VAL A 47 5.54 32.15 -12.36
C VAL A 47 4.25 32.94 -12.15
N LYS A 48 4.20 34.14 -12.67
CA LYS A 48 2.98 34.97 -12.72
C LYS A 48 2.70 35.28 -14.19
N LYS A 49 1.51 34.96 -14.61
CA LYS A 49 1.01 35.30 -15.96
C LYS A 49 -0.23 36.16 -15.81
N SER A 50 -0.40 37.15 -16.68
CA SER A 50 -1.60 37.97 -16.76
C SER A 50 -1.92 38.31 -18.21
N GLY A 51 -3.20 38.45 -18.51
CA GLY A 51 -3.69 38.66 -19.87
C GLY A 51 -4.39 37.42 -20.42
N LEU A 52 -4.10 37.05 -21.66
CA LEU A 52 -4.70 35.90 -22.33
C LEU A 52 -4.01 34.63 -21.88
N LEU A 53 -4.76 33.73 -21.24
CA LEU A 53 -4.34 32.44 -20.75
C LEU A 53 -5.17 31.33 -21.44
N SER A 54 -4.67 30.11 -21.50
CA SER A 54 -5.47 28.95 -21.97
C SER A 54 -6.72 28.78 -21.12
N GLY A 55 -7.87 28.57 -21.76
CA GLY A 55 -9.17 28.33 -21.11
C GLY A 55 -9.56 26.86 -21.02
N GLY A 56 -8.79 25.97 -21.67
CA GLY A 56 -9.17 24.56 -21.94
C GLY A 56 -10.03 24.46 -23.20
N GLY A 57 -9.99 23.33 -23.91
CA GLY A 57 -10.74 23.11 -25.13
C GLY A 57 -10.59 24.25 -26.14
N LEU A 58 -11.71 24.64 -26.79
CA LEU A 58 -11.79 25.81 -27.67
C LEU A 58 -12.09 27.10 -26.90
N GLY A 59 -11.24 27.44 -25.90
CA GLY A 59 -11.47 28.57 -25.03
C GLY A 59 -10.20 29.31 -24.60
N PHE A 60 -10.39 30.53 -24.11
CA PHE A 60 -9.33 31.34 -23.51
C PHE A 60 -9.81 32.00 -22.20
N THR A 61 -8.87 32.29 -21.32
CA THR A 61 -9.13 33.07 -20.08
C THR A 61 -8.38 34.38 -20.12
N ILE A 62 -9.08 35.49 -19.90
CA ILE A 62 -8.45 36.76 -19.62
C ILE A 62 -8.35 36.89 -18.10
N GLY A 63 -7.14 36.82 -17.56
CA GLY A 63 -7.01 36.77 -16.11
C GLY A 63 -5.59 36.80 -15.60
N LYS A 64 -5.42 36.24 -14.41
CA LYS A 64 -4.15 36.10 -13.70
C LYS A 64 -3.94 34.68 -13.27
N GLU A 65 -2.72 34.18 -13.48
CA GLU A 65 -2.25 32.88 -12.99
C GLU A 65 -0.99 33.11 -12.17
N LYS A 66 -0.91 32.45 -11.02
CA LYS A 66 0.28 32.41 -10.17
C LYS A 66 0.55 30.95 -9.80
N ARG A 67 1.75 30.49 -10.15
CA ARG A 67 2.30 29.24 -9.70
C ARG A 67 3.56 29.49 -8.88
N LYS A 68 3.68 28.83 -7.75
CA LYS A 68 4.85 28.88 -6.89
C LYS A 68 5.22 27.45 -6.51
N ASP A 69 6.43 27.08 -6.88
CA ASP A 69 7.04 25.79 -6.53
C ASP A 69 8.26 26.08 -5.64
N GLN A 70 8.37 25.36 -4.55
CA GLN A 70 9.48 25.47 -3.62
C GLN A 70 9.91 24.05 -3.23
N TYR A 71 11.21 23.79 -3.32
CA TYR A 71 11.86 22.54 -2.93
C TYR A 71 13.02 22.90 -2.01
N ASN A 72 13.09 22.26 -0.85
CA ASN A 72 14.21 22.34 0.08
C ASN A 72 14.67 20.94 0.36
N ASN A 73 15.94 20.64 0.05
CA ASN A 73 16.56 19.36 0.36
C ASN A 73 17.74 19.62 1.29
N GLN A 74 17.92 18.73 2.27
CA GLN A 74 19.04 18.71 3.18
C GLN A 74 19.47 17.26 3.33
N ASN A 75 20.71 16.96 2.95
CA ASN A 75 21.26 15.62 3.01
C ASN A 75 22.51 15.63 3.88
N VAL A 76 22.68 14.55 4.61
CA VAL A 76 23.90 14.18 5.32
C VAL A 76 24.29 12.80 4.80
N GLU A 77 25.49 12.68 4.26
CA GLU A 77 26.03 11.42 3.76
C GLU A 77 27.37 11.13 4.45
N GLN A 78 27.62 9.87 4.74
CA GLN A 78 28.85 9.46 5.43
C GLN A 78 29.96 9.19 4.41
N ALA A 79 31.07 9.88 4.55
CA ALA A 79 32.30 9.60 3.81
C ALA A 79 33.19 8.70 4.68
N GLY A 80 33.19 7.39 4.41
CA GLY A 80 33.92 6.40 5.21
C GLY A 80 35.45 6.48 5.10
N SER A 81 36.13 5.92 6.07
CA SER A 81 37.56 5.65 6.03
C SER A 81 37.84 4.23 5.55
N THR A 82 38.99 4.01 4.94
CA THR A 82 39.47 2.66 4.58
C THR A 82 40.85 2.42 5.18
N VAL A 83 40.97 1.36 5.98
CA VAL A 83 42.26 0.82 6.42
C VAL A 83 42.46 -0.53 5.74
N GLY A 84 43.53 -0.68 4.92
CA GLY A 84 43.67 -1.87 4.10
C GLY A 84 45.07 -2.35 3.84
N SER A 85 45.19 -3.68 3.73
CA SER A 85 46.40 -4.35 3.23
C SER A 85 46.03 -5.26 2.04
N ILE A 86 46.77 -5.11 0.90
CA ILE A 86 46.44 -5.88 -0.31
C ILE A 86 46.89 -7.35 -0.16
N LYS A 87 48.11 -7.58 0.35
CA LYS A 87 48.76 -8.91 0.43
C LYS A 87 49.12 -9.35 1.86
N GLY A 88 49.01 -8.45 2.81
CA GLY A 88 49.40 -8.65 4.20
C GLY A 88 48.21 -8.63 5.14
N SER A 89 48.50 -8.41 6.41
CA SER A 89 47.57 -8.33 7.52
C SER A 89 47.28 -6.88 7.95
N VAL A 90 46.16 -6.67 8.61
CA VAL A 90 45.87 -5.41 9.31
C VAL A 90 45.81 -5.71 10.81
N ASN A 91 46.70 -5.04 11.58
CA ASN A 91 46.77 -5.16 13.03
C ASN A 91 46.43 -3.81 13.68
N VAL A 92 45.41 -3.77 14.50
CA VAL A 92 44.98 -2.58 15.26
C VAL A 92 45.01 -2.90 16.73
N GLU A 93 45.81 -2.19 17.49
CA GLU A 93 45.94 -2.32 18.95
C GLU A 93 45.70 -0.97 19.62
N ALA A 94 44.67 -0.89 20.47
CA ALA A 94 44.39 0.28 21.27
C ALA A 94 44.62 -0.03 22.76
N GLY A 95 45.30 0.85 23.47
CA GLY A 95 45.40 0.79 24.94
C GLY A 95 44.08 1.05 25.64
N LYS A 96 43.08 1.58 24.90
CA LYS A 96 41.68 1.73 25.33
C LYS A 96 40.72 1.12 24.31
N ASP A 97 39.95 1.91 23.61
CA ASP A 97 38.87 1.43 22.78
C ASP A 97 39.24 1.48 21.26
N VAL A 98 38.79 0.49 20.50
CA VAL A 98 38.77 0.49 19.04
C VAL A 98 37.36 0.84 18.56
N SER A 99 37.23 1.85 17.71
CA SER A 99 35.98 2.27 17.11
C SER A 99 36.10 2.32 15.58
N ILE A 100 35.23 1.58 14.89
CA ILE A 100 35.09 1.58 13.43
C ILE A 100 33.65 1.99 13.14
N SER A 101 33.45 3.14 12.46
CA SER A 101 32.10 3.65 12.18
C SER A 101 31.95 4.04 10.71
N ALA A 102 30.99 3.43 10.01
CA ALA A 102 30.73 3.59 8.59
C ALA A 102 32.02 3.54 7.73
N SER A 103 32.91 2.59 8.06
CA SER A 103 34.26 2.54 7.52
C SER A 103 34.72 1.09 7.29
N ASP A 104 35.69 0.90 6.42
CA ASP A 104 36.14 -0.41 5.99
C ASP A 104 37.53 -0.76 6.54
N VAL A 105 37.68 -2.00 7.03
CA VAL A 105 38.98 -2.63 7.35
C VAL A 105 39.14 -3.89 6.51
N LEU A 106 40.10 -3.89 5.60
CA LEU A 106 40.25 -4.92 4.57
C LEU A 106 41.68 -5.51 4.57
N ALA A 107 41.80 -6.83 4.58
CA ALA A 107 43.10 -7.49 4.52
C ALA A 107 43.15 -8.65 3.53
N GLY A 108 44.26 -8.80 2.82
CA GLY A 108 44.53 -10.00 2.01
C GLY A 108 44.84 -11.23 2.84
N LYS A 109 45.34 -11.04 4.07
CA LYS A 109 45.56 -12.10 5.07
C LYS A 109 44.68 -11.82 6.30
N ASP A 110 45.26 -11.72 7.48
CA ASP A 110 44.54 -11.66 8.73
C ASP A 110 44.20 -10.22 9.16
N ILE A 111 43.09 -10.08 9.90
CA ILE A 111 42.75 -8.86 10.62
C ILE A 111 42.72 -9.16 12.12
N ASN A 112 43.49 -8.36 12.88
CA ASN A 112 43.52 -8.42 14.34
C ASN A 112 43.15 -7.06 14.93
N LEU A 113 42.02 -7.01 15.67
CA LEU A 113 41.51 -5.82 16.35
C LEU A 113 41.54 -6.08 17.86
N THR A 114 42.29 -5.30 18.63
CA THR A 114 42.43 -5.46 20.07
C THR A 114 42.23 -4.12 20.80
N GLY A 115 41.36 -4.09 21.79
CA GLY A 115 41.11 -2.94 22.67
C GLY A 115 40.47 -3.33 23.98
N GLN A 116 40.29 -2.38 24.91
CA GLN A 116 39.48 -2.65 26.11
C GLN A 116 38.01 -2.88 25.74
N ASN A 117 37.49 -2.12 24.77
CA ASN A 117 36.23 -2.29 24.10
C ASN A 117 36.44 -2.23 22.59
N VAL A 118 35.65 -2.97 21.82
CA VAL A 118 35.67 -2.90 20.34
C VAL A 118 34.26 -2.63 19.84
N THR A 119 34.12 -1.53 19.08
CA THR A 119 32.84 -1.13 18.48
C THR A 119 32.99 -1.03 16.97
N ILE A 120 32.14 -1.76 16.22
CA ILE A 120 32.06 -1.75 14.76
C ILE A 120 30.62 -1.43 14.42
N GLU A 121 30.36 -0.21 14.00
CA GLU A 121 28.98 0.26 13.84
C GLU A 121 28.76 0.99 12.52
N SER A 122 27.51 1.08 12.16
CA SER A 122 27.01 1.91 11.07
C SER A 122 26.85 3.36 11.50
N ALA A 123 26.85 4.28 10.53
CA ALA A 123 26.38 5.65 10.71
C ALA A 123 25.23 5.97 9.74
N ASP A 124 24.49 7.03 10.04
CA ASP A 124 23.24 7.36 9.34
C ASP A 124 23.48 8.33 8.18
N ASN A 125 23.07 7.97 6.97
CA ASN A 125 22.82 8.88 5.87
C ASN A 125 21.39 9.41 6.01
N ILE A 126 21.20 10.74 6.02
CA ILE A 126 19.90 11.39 6.26
C ILE A 126 19.52 12.23 5.05
N TYR A 127 18.33 11.99 4.53
CA TYR A 127 17.77 12.70 3.38
C TYR A 127 16.45 13.35 3.78
N ASN A 128 16.46 14.70 3.86
CA ASN A 128 15.27 15.48 4.15
C ASN A 128 14.82 16.25 2.92
N ALA A 129 13.57 16.11 2.53
CA ALA A 129 12.97 16.86 1.45
C ALA A 129 11.67 17.54 1.90
N GLN A 130 11.51 18.80 1.51
CA GLN A 130 10.29 19.56 1.71
C GLN A 130 9.86 20.18 0.40
N GLU A 131 8.62 19.93 0.02
CA GLU A 131 8.04 20.43 -1.22
C GLU A 131 6.78 21.24 -0.92
N LYS A 132 6.64 22.35 -1.66
CA LYS A 132 5.44 23.18 -1.58
C LYS A 132 5.05 23.68 -2.96
N HIS A 133 3.83 23.33 -3.34
CA HIS A 133 3.21 23.74 -4.58
C HIS A 133 1.99 24.60 -4.29
N GLU A 134 1.99 25.81 -4.82
CA GLU A 134 0.84 26.72 -4.75
C GLU A 134 0.42 27.11 -6.15
N TYR A 135 -0.84 26.93 -6.46
CA TYR A 135 -1.46 27.39 -7.71
C TYR A 135 -2.64 28.28 -7.42
N LYS A 136 -2.74 29.39 -8.15
CA LYS A 136 -3.88 30.31 -8.12
C LYS A 136 -4.15 30.79 -9.53
N LYS A 137 -5.40 30.66 -9.97
CA LYS A 137 -5.88 31.20 -11.25
C LYS A 137 -7.18 31.96 -11.02
N SER A 138 -7.37 33.09 -11.65
CA SER A 138 -8.63 33.83 -11.64
C SER A 138 -8.77 34.63 -12.93
N GLY A 139 -9.98 34.70 -13.43
CA GLY A 139 -10.22 35.47 -14.66
C GLY A 139 -11.59 35.23 -15.27
N LEU A 140 -11.81 35.90 -16.38
CA LEU A 140 -12.94 35.71 -17.27
C LEU A 140 -12.55 34.68 -18.33
N THR A 141 -13.28 33.56 -18.38
CA THR A 141 -13.08 32.53 -19.39
C THR A 141 -14.20 32.59 -20.42
N VAL A 142 -13.80 32.50 -21.68
CA VAL A 142 -14.70 32.40 -22.82
C VAL A 142 -14.37 31.12 -23.57
N SER A 143 -15.34 30.25 -23.78
CA SER A 143 -15.18 28.99 -24.49
C SER A 143 -16.38 28.68 -25.40
N LEU A 144 -16.13 27.95 -26.47
CA LEU A 144 -17.15 27.45 -27.37
C LEU A 144 -17.53 26.04 -26.97
N GLY A 145 -18.83 25.80 -26.75
CA GLY A 145 -19.39 24.44 -26.53
C GLY A 145 -20.03 23.95 -27.81
N THR A 146 -19.76 22.69 -28.16
CA THR A 146 -20.40 21.99 -29.28
C THR A 146 -20.61 20.51 -28.91
N PRO A 147 -21.63 19.82 -29.42
CA PRO A 147 -21.83 18.40 -29.16
C PRO A 147 -20.64 17.54 -29.58
N VAL A 148 -20.02 17.84 -30.73
CA VAL A 148 -18.81 17.12 -31.21
C VAL A 148 -17.65 17.25 -30.24
N LEU A 149 -17.42 18.44 -29.69
CA LEU A 149 -16.34 18.69 -28.74
C LEU A 149 -16.60 17.94 -27.44
N SER A 150 -17.83 17.92 -26.94
CA SER A 150 -18.20 17.22 -25.71
C SER A 150 -17.94 15.71 -25.82
N VAL A 151 -18.32 15.07 -26.95
CA VAL A 151 -18.03 13.65 -27.20
C VAL A 151 -16.52 13.41 -27.30
N ALA A 152 -15.80 14.26 -28.03
CA ALA A 152 -14.36 14.10 -28.20
C ALA A 152 -13.59 14.28 -26.89
N GLU A 153 -14.00 15.21 -26.03
CA GLU A 153 -13.42 15.42 -24.68
C GLU A 153 -13.74 14.23 -23.77
N SER A 154 -14.98 13.74 -23.75
CA SER A 154 -15.38 12.56 -22.95
C SER A 154 -14.60 11.33 -23.33
N VAL A 155 -14.49 11.01 -24.61
CA VAL A 155 -13.70 9.86 -25.12
C VAL A 155 -12.20 10.04 -24.79
N HIS A 156 -11.66 11.24 -24.98
CA HIS A 156 -10.26 11.52 -24.65
C HIS A 156 -9.97 11.32 -23.15
N ASP A 157 -10.83 11.82 -22.27
CA ASP A 157 -10.67 11.71 -20.82
C ASP A 157 -10.83 10.24 -20.37
N THR A 158 -11.74 9.50 -20.99
CA THR A 158 -11.91 8.06 -20.75
C THR A 158 -10.68 7.26 -21.14
N ILE A 159 -10.10 7.51 -22.32
CA ILE A 159 -8.85 6.86 -22.76
C ILE A 159 -7.73 7.20 -21.78
N LYS A 160 -7.54 8.47 -21.44
CA LYS A 160 -6.51 8.89 -20.49
C LYS A 160 -6.69 8.27 -19.10
N LYS A 161 -7.92 8.15 -18.64
CA LYS A 161 -8.24 7.48 -17.37
C LYS A 161 -7.93 5.99 -17.44
N ALA A 162 -8.34 5.31 -18.51
CA ALA A 162 -8.04 3.90 -18.73
C ALA A 162 -6.53 3.65 -18.79
N ASP A 163 -5.77 4.50 -19.47
CA ASP A 163 -4.31 4.38 -19.57
C ASP A 163 -3.60 4.56 -18.20
N SER A 164 -4.20 5.30 -17.27
CA SER A 164 -3.64 5.52 -15.93
C SER A 164 -3.87 4.37 -14.95
N VAL A 165 -4.71 3.42 -15.29
CA VAL A 165 -5.11 2.27 -14.46
C VAL A 165 -4.19 1.08 -14.70
N LYS A 166 -3.83 0.34 -13.63
CA LYS A 166 -3.02 -0.88 -13.73
C LYS A 166 -3.84 -2.12 -14.08
N ASP A 167 -5.06 -2.22 -13.53
CA ASP A 167 -5.94 -3.40 -13.71
C ASP A 167 -6.67 -3.35 -15.05
N ASP A 168 -6.41 -4.33 -15.93
CA ASP A 168 -7.01 -4.40 -17.27
C ASP A 168 -8.55 -4.60 -17.23
N ARG A 169 -9.08 -5.20 -16.15
CA ARG A 169 -10.53 -5.37 -15.95
C ARG A 169 -11.19 -4.02 -15.70
N LEU A 170 -10.53 -3.17 -14.88
CA LEU A 170 -11.02 -1.82 -14.63
C LEU A 170 -10.96 -0.95 -15.90
N LYS A 171 -9.91 -1.10 -16.73
CA LYS A 171 -9.85 -0.43 -18.04
C LYS A 171 -11.05 -0.80 -18.89
N ALA A 172 -11.38 -2.10 -18.99
CA ALA A 172 -12.52 -2.58 -19.74
C ALA A 172 -13.86 -2.03 -19.21
N LEU A 173 -14.03 -1.97 -17.89
CA LEU A 173 -15.24 -1.40 -17.28
C LEU A 173 -15.36 0.11 -17.52
N ILE A 174 -14.27 0.85 -17.45
CA ILE A 174 -14.25 2.30 -17.73
C ILE A 174 -14.68 2.57 -19.17
N VAL A 175 -14.14 1.84 -20.13
CA VAL A 175 -14.49 1.98 -21.55
C VAL A 175 -15.92 1.50 -21.80
N GLY A 176 -16.31 0.36 -21.19
CA GLY A 176 -17.67 -0.18 -21.29
C GLY A 176 -18.74 0.78 -20.76
N LYS A 177 -18.44 1.46 -19.61
CA LYS A 177 -19.33 2.48 -19.08
C LYS A 177 -19.48 3.67 -20.02
N GLU A 178 -18.38 4.19 -20.57
CA GLU A 178 -18.42 5.31 -21.53
C GLU A 178 -19.27 4.96 -22.75
N ILE A 179 -19.10 3.77 -23.33
CA ILE A 179 -19.92 3.30 -24.45
C ILE A 179 -21.39 3.24 -24.02
N SER A 180 -21.68 2.70 -22.83
CA SER A 180 -23.04 2.64 -22.29
C SER A 180 -23.64 4.04 -22.12
N ASP A 181 -22.90 4.96 -21.51
CA ASP A 181 -23.37 6.32 -21.28
C ASP A 181 -23.59 7.10 -22.61
N LEU A 182 -22.75 6.89 -23.60
CA LEU A 182 -22.91 7.49 -24.93
C LEU A 182 -24.10 6.88 -25.73
N THR A 183 -24.48 5.64 -25.44
CA THR A 183 -25.55 4.93 -26.18
C THR A 183 -26.91 4.96 -25.48
N LYS A 184 -26.95 5.07 -24.14
CA LYS A 184 -28.17 5.01 -23.33
C LYS A 184 -29.11 6.20 -23.50
N SER A 185 -28.63 7.33 -23.89
CA SER A 185 -29.47 8.52 -24.02
C SER A 185 -30.11 8.56 -25.39
N GLY A 186 -31.43 8.30 -25.46
CA GLY A 186 -32.26 8.27 -26.65
C GLY A 186 -32.01 9.31 -27.75
N LYS A 187 -33.04 9.82 -28.42
CA LYS A 187 -32.92 10.81 -29.55
C LYS A 187 -32.16 12.10 -29.18
N ASP A 188 -32.14 12.43 -27.88
CA ASP A 188 -31.50 13.63 -27.34
C ASP A 188 -30.06 13.39 -26.84
N SER A 189 -29.47 12.19 -27.12
CA SER A 189 -28.08 11.91 -26.73
C SER A 189 -27.10 12.80 -27.48
N VAL A 190 -26.06 13.21 -26.78
CA VAL A 190 -24.95 13.97 -27.38
C VAL A 190 -24.37 13.22 -28.59
N LEU A 191 -24.33 11.89 -28.56
CA LEU A 191 -23.89 11.03 -29.66
C LEU A 191 -24.87 11.09 -30.86
N ASN A 192 -26.19 11.04 -30.61
CA ASN A 192 -27.18 11.14 -31.67
C ASN A 192 -27.25 12.55 -32.23
N GLN A 193 -27.22 13.59 -31.39
CA GLN A 193 -27.08 14.98 -31.84
C GLN A 193 -25.83 15.18 -32.70
N THR A 194 -24.70 14.54 -32.32
CA THR A 194 -23.47 14.57 -33.11
C THR A 194 -23.63 13.82 -34.43
N LYS A 195 -24.23 12.62 -34.44
CA LYS A 195 -24.52 11.85 -35.66
C LYS A 195 -25.46 12.58 -36.62
N ASP A 196 -26.53 13.13 -36.06
CA ASP A 196 -27.52 13.90 -36.87
C ASP A 196 -26.88 15.18 -37.40
N GLY A 197 -26.11 15.91 -36.58
CA GLY A 197 -25.38 17.09 -37.03
C GLY A 197 -24.30 16.79 -38.10
N LEU A 198 -23.64 15.64 -38.03
CA LEU A 198 -22.68 15.21 -39.05
C LEU A 198 -23.36 14.81 -40.35
N LYS A 199 -24.60 14.30 -40.28
CA LYS A 199 -25.37 13.85 -41.43
C LYS A 199 -26.19 14.95 -42.10
N ASP A 200 -26.90 15.73 -41.28
CA ASP A 200 -27.90 16.69 -41.75
C ASP A 200 -27.50 18.17 -41.51
N GLY A 201 -26.32 18.39 -40.88
CA GLY A 201 -25.81 19.71 -40.47
C GLY A 201 -26.21 20.03 -39.02
N PHE A 202 -25.31 20.69 -38.28
CA PHE A 202 -25.58 21.14 -36.91
C PHE A 202 -26.53 22.36 -36.95
N ASN A 203 -27.52 22.36 -36.05
CA ASN A 203 -28.35 23.54 -35.83
C ASN A 203 -27.52 24.64 -35.17
N ALA A 204 -27.86 25.88 -35.44
CA ALA A 204 -27.16 27.01 -34.82
C ALA A 204 -27.29 27.03 -33.28
N ASP A 205 -28.35 26.45 -32.73
CA ASP A 205 -28.58 26.30 -31.28
C ASP A 205 -27.72 25.21 -30.62
N ASP A 206 -27.11 24.31 -31.40
CA ASP A 206 -26.17 23.30 -30.92
C ASP A 206 -24.80 23.91 -30.51
N PHE A 207 -24.60 25.21 -30.86
CA PHE A 207 -23.38 25.94 -30.48
C PHE A 207 -23.70 26.89 -29.33
N SER A 208 -22.89 26.84 -28.29
CA SER A 208 -22.98 27.74 -27.15
C SER A 208 -21.68 28.49 -26.91
N LEU A 209 -21.80 29.76 -26.61
CA LEU A 209 -20.72 30.59 -26.11
C LEU A 209 -20.81 30.65 -24.58
N ASN A 210 -19.85 30.03 -23.92
CA ASN A 210 -19.79 30.00 -22.47
C ASN A 210 -18.87 31.10 -21.96
N ILE A 211 -19.39 31.97 -21.13
CA ILE A 211 -18.65 33.08 -20.49
C ILE A 211 -18.73 32.90 -18.99
N SER A 212 -17.59 32.75 -18.32
CA SER A 212 -17.55 32.56 -16.87
C SER A 212 -16.45 33.40 -16.22
N ILE A 213 -16.71 33.87 -15.01
CA ILE A 213 -15.70 34.46 -14.13
C ILE A 213 -15.48 33.51 -12.95
N GLY A 214 -14.22 33.20 -12.67
CA GLY A 214 -13.92 32.23 -11.62
C GLY A 214 -12.54 32.37 -11.03
N SER A 215 -12.34 31.61 -9.95
CA SER A 215 -11.05 31.46 -9.28
C SER A 215 -10.82 30.01 -8.85
N GLN A 216 -9.57 29.61 -8.98
CA GLN A 216 -9.09 28.29 -8.51
C GLN A 216 -7.84 28.49 -7.66
N LYS A 217 -7.76 27.76 -6.57
CA LYS A 217 -6.60 27.74 -5.68
C LYS A 217 -6.29 26.30 -5.30
N SER A 218 -5.01 25.93 -5.35
CA SER A 218 -4.54 24.69 -4.74
C SER A 218 -3.23 24.93 -4.00
N LYS A 219 -3.00 24.15 -2.97
CA LYS A 219 -1.78 24.12 -2.17
C LYS A 219 -1.52 22.70 -1.74
N THR A 220 -0.32 22.21 -2.03
CA THR A 220 0.19 20.94 -1.50
C THR A 220 1.51 21.22 -0.81
N GLU A 221 1.65 20.72 0.41
CA GLU A 221 2.87 20.74 1.19
C GLU A 221 3.21 19.30 1.55
N SER A 222 4.40 18.85 1.15
CA SER A 222 4.91 17.52 1.45
C SER A 222 6.24 17.62 2.16
N SER A 223 6.49 16.73 3.10
CA SER A 223 7.78 16.57 3.74
C SER A 223 8.12 15.10 3.82
N SER A 224 9.38 14.76 3.61
CA SER A 224 9.92 13.42 3.83
C SER A 224 11.24 13.50 4.57
N SER A 225 11.49 12.51 5.42
CA SER A 225 12.76 12.27 6.08
C SER A 225 13.08 10.79 5.97
N THR A 226 14.20 10.48 5.33
CA THR A 226 14.66 9.11 5.14
C THR A 226 16.03 8.96 5.76
N THR A 227 16.19 7.98 6.65
CA THR A 227 17.48 7.56 7.20
C THR A 227 17.84 6.22 6.61
N ILE A 228 19.04 6.12 6.02
CA ILE A 228 19.59 4.88 5.48
C ILE A 228 20.94 4.69 6.14
N VAL A 229 21.15 3.58 6.81
CA VAL A 229 22.41 3.30 7.48
C VAL A 229 23.48 2.89 6.48
N GLN A 230 24.68 3.40 6.70
CA GLN A 230 25.91 2.95 6.05
C GLN A 230 26.70 2.10 7.06
N GLY A 231 26.79 0.80 6.82
CA GLY A 231 27.53 -0.14 7.67
C GLY A 231 29.04 0.03 7.60
N SER A 232 29.74 -0.57 8.54
CA SER A 232 31.17 -0.84 8.47
C SER A 232 31.44 -2.25 7.94
N THR A 233 32.55 -2.44 7.24
CA THR A 233 32.98 -3.75 6.74
C THR A 233 34.33 -4.11 7.34
N VAL A 234 34.44 -5.30 7.95
CA VAL A 234 35.71 -5.92 8.36
C VAL A 234 35.84 -7.23 7.61
N LYS A 235 36.70 -7.24 6.57
CA LYS A 235 36.81 -8.38 5.66
C LYS A 235 38.25 -8.81 5.45
N SER A 236 38.50 -10.06 5.71
CA SER A 236 39.82 -10.70 5.56
C SER A 236 39.79 -11.82 4.52
N GLY A 237 40.89 -11.98 3.78
CA GLY A 237 41.17 -13.19 3.00
C GLY A 237 41.72 -14.36 3.84
N GLY A 238 42.12 -14.10 5.07
CA GLY A 238 42.49 -15.06 6.12
C GLY A 238 41.56 -14.94 7.31
N ASN A 239 42.12 -14.90 8.52
CA ASN A 239 41.32 -14.90 9.75
C ASN A 239 40.99 -13.48 10.22
N VAL A 240 39.85 -13.37 10.95
CA VAL A 240 39.48 -12.16 11.67
C VAL A 240 39.45 -12.44 13.16
N ASN A 241 40.27 -11.75 13.93
CA ASN A 241 40.34 -11.86 15.39
C ASN A 241 39.96 -10.51 16.02
N ILE A 242 38.91 -10.49 16.80
CA ILE A 242 38.44 -9.29 17.52
C ILE A 242 38.42 -9.58 19.01
N THR A 243 39.19 -8.80 19.78
CA THR A 243 39.36 -9.03 21.22
C THR A 243 39.06 -7.77 22.01
N ALA A 244 38.06 -7.85 22.90
CA ALA A 244 37.79 -6.85 23.93
C ALA A 244 38.31 -7.34 25.27
N THR A 245 39.43 -6.73 25.71
CA THR A 245 40.21 -7.23 26.85
C THR A 245 39.60 -6.94 28.21
N GLU A 246 38.65 -5.99 28.31
CA GLU A 246 38.05 -5.57 29.59
C GLU A 246 36.51 -5.44 29.52
N LYS A 247 35.96 -5.07 28.35
CA LYS A 247 34.55 -4.75 28.18
C LYS A 247 33.90 -5.56 27.05
N ASP A 248 33.22 -4.91 26.13
CA ASP A 248 32.29 -5.52 25.19
C ASP A 248 32.80 -5.47 23.74
N ILE A 249 32.31 -6.38 22.93
CA ILE A 249 32.31 -6.28 21.46
C ILE A 249 30.91 -5.86 21.01
N ASN A 250 30.84 -4.74 20.29
CA ASN A 250 29.58 -4.21 19.75
C ASN A 250 29.65 -4.15 18.22
N ILE A 251 28.80 -4.90 17.52
CA ILE A 251 28.67 -4.93 16.06
C ILE A 251 27.25 -4.51 15.73
N LYS A 252 27.09 -3.38 15.01
CA LYS A 252 25.77 -2.83 14.71
C LYS A 252 25.64 -2.43 13.25
N GLY A 253 24.70 -3.06 12.50
CA GLY A 253 24.45 -2.78 11.10
C GLY A 253 25.70 -2.89 10.23
N SER A 254 26.57 -3.88 10.49
CA SER A 254 27.93 -4.00 9.93
C SER A 254 28.29 -5.44 9.63
N ASP A 255 29.21 -5.65 8.70
CA ASP A 255 29.59 -6.95 8.18
C ASP A 255 31.02 -7.36 8.57
N ILE A 256 31.18 -8.58 9.10
CA ILE A 256 32.44 -9.18 9.41
C ILE A 256 32.58 -10.49 8.65
N SER A 257 33.69 -10.69 7.94
CA SER A 257 33.93 -11.97 7.21
C SER A 257 35.41 -12.34 7.11
N GLY A 258 35.70 -13.64 7.24
CA GLY A 258 37.02 -14.23 7.15
C GLY A 258 36.99 -15.73 6.93
N GLU A 259 38.19 -16.36 6.84
CA GLU A 259 38.30 -17.83 6.81
C GLU A 259 37.86 -18.40 8.16
N ASP A 260 38.57 -18.04 9.24
CA ASP A 260 38.08 -18.18 10.60
C ASP A 260 37.70 -16.82 11.18
N VAL A 261 36.65 -16.74 11.97
CA VAL A 261 36.29 -15.54 12.71
C VAL A 261 36.23 -15.84 14.21
N SER A 262 36.97 -15.04 15.00
CA SER A 262 37.00 -15.16 16.47
C SER A 262 36.58 -13.84 17.09
N LEU A 263 35.56 -13.86 17.94
CA LEU A 263 35.09 -12.75 18.77
C LEU A 263 35.30 -13.14 20.22
N ALA A 264 36.14 -12.41 20.97
CA ALA A 264 36.41 -12.69 22.36
C ALA A 264 36.25 -11.42 23.22
N ALA A 265 35.27 -11.40 24.13
CA ALA A 265 34.99 -10.29 25.02
C ALA A 265 34.99 -10.74 26.49
N LYS A 266 35.58 -9.95 27.41
CA LYS A 266 35.36 -10.15 28.85
C LYS A 266 33.97 -9.71 29.31
N GLY A 267 33.34 -8.80 28.60
CA GLY A 267 31.96 -8.35 28.80
C GLY A 267 30.99 -9.06 27.87
N ASP A 268 30.12 -8.29 27.25
CA ASP A 268 29.09 -8.77 26.34
C ASP A 268 29.60 -8.84 24.86
N VAL A 269 29.04 -9.73 24.08
CA VAL A 269 29.13 -9.69 22.63
C VAL A 269 27.74 -9.32 22.07
N ASN A 270 27.64 -8.12 21.48
CA ASN A 270 26.39 -7.58 20.93
C ASN A 270 26.49 -7.50 19.42
N ILE A 271 25.65 -8.27 18.71
CA ILE A 271 25.55 -8.29 17.26
C ILE A 271 24.12 -7.87 16.90
N THR A 272 23.94 -6.62 16.51
CA THR A 272 22.60 -6.02 16.38
C THR A 272 22.40 -5.35 15.02
N SER A 273 21.17 -5.36 14.53
CA SER A 273 20.80 -4.59 13.34
C SER A 273 20.79 -3.09 13.61
N ALA A 274 20.94 -2.32 12.54
CA ALA A 274 20.67 -0.88 12.54
C ALA A 274 19.33 -0.60 11.83
N LYS A 275 18.70 0.55 12.16
CA LYS A 275 17.37 0.90 11.65
C LYS A 275 17.45 1.91 10.52
N ASN A 276 16.87 1.57 9.38
CA ASN A 276 16.49 2.53 8.36
C ASN A 276 15.08 3.02 8.65
N THR A 277 14.84 4.32 8.50
CA THR A 277 13.51 4.90 8.72
C THR A 277 13.08 5.74 7.53
N ASN A 278 11.81 5.68 7.19
CA ASN A 278 11.18 6.56 6.21
C ASN A 278 9.93 7.16 6.83
N THR A 279 9.88 8.49 6.88
CA THR A 279 8.70 9.23 7.34
C THR A 279 8.30 10.20 6.26
N SER A 280 7.04 10.14 5.83
CA SER A 280 6.51 11.12 4.89
C SER A 280 5.15 11.67 5.34
N SER A 281 4.89 12.91 4.98
CA SER A 281 3.58 13.54 5.16
C SER A 281 3.26 14.45 4.00
N SER A 282 1.97 14.51 3.63
CA SER A 282 1.49 15.41 2.58
C SER A 282 0.14 16.01 2.96
N ASP A 283 0.08 17.33 2.96
CA ASP A 283 -1.14 18.11 3.16
C ASP A 283 -1.55 18.77 1.85
N SER A 284 -2.76 18.46 1.37
CA SER A 284 -3.33 19.01 0.15
C SER A 284 -4.62 19.77 0.42
N LYS A 285 -4.76 20.95 -0.17
CA LYS A 285 -5.97 21.78 -0.11
C LYS A 285 -6.25 22.37 -1.48
N ALA A 286 -7.49 22.25 -1.93
CA ALA A 286 -7.94 22.89 -3.15
C ALA A 286 -9.30 23.56 -2.94
N SER A 287 -9.55 24.63 -3.69
CA SER A 287 -10.86 25.24 -3.78
C SER A 287 -11.04 25.92 -5.13
N SER A 288 -12.25 25.88 -5.66
CA SER A 288 -12.62 26.62 -6.86
C SER A 288 -13.99 27.28 -6.69
N GLY A 289 -14.22 28.37 -7.40
CA GLY A 289 -15.52 28.98 -7.49
C GLY A 289 -15.65 29.73 -8.81
N SER A 290 -16.83 29.65 -9.45
CA SER A 290 -17.12 30.33 -10.71
C SER A 290 -18.59 30.69 -10.82
N ILE A 291 -18.86 31.73 -11.58
CA ILE A 291 -20.19 32.10 -12.06
C ILE A 291 -20.08 32.31 -13.57
N GLY A 292 -21.02 31.73 -14.31
CA GLY A 292 -21.01 31.77 -15.77
C GLY A 292 -22.38 31.85 -16.41
N VAL A 293 -22.39 32.21 -17.69
CA VAL A 293 -23.55 32.18 -18.55
C VAL A 293 -23.20 31.44 -19.84
N SER A 294 -24.16 30.71 -20.36
CA SER A 294 -24.11 30.10 -21.68
C SER A 294 -25.10 30.78 -22.60
N ILE A 295 -24.66 31.12 -23.81
CA ILE A 295 -25.43 31.89 -24.80
C ILE A 295 -25.44 31.05 -26.07
N ASN A 296 -26.62 30.80 -26.63
CA ASN A 296 -26.81 30.20 -27.97
C ASN A 296 -27.52 31.25 -28.88
N THR A 297 -27.93 30.83 -30.06
CA THR A 297 -28.62 31.70 -31.03
C THR A 297 -29.97 32.17 -30.54
N SER A 298 -30.61 31.45 -29.61
CA SER A 298 -31.89 31.80 -28.99
C SER A 298 -31.75 32.77 -27.78
N GLY A 299 -30.52 33.06 -27.38
CA GLY A 299 -30.21 33.98 -26.26
C GLY A 299 -29.48 33.27 -25.12
N ILE A 300 -29.68 33.73 -23.87
CA ILE A 300 -29.07 33.09 -22.69
C ILE A 300 -29.78 31.76 -22.47
N SER A 301 -29.04 30.63 -22.58
CA SER A 301 -29.55 29.29 -22.31
C SER A 301 -29.39 28.85 -20.85
N ASP A 302 -28.24 29.23 -20.22
CA ASP A 302 -27.92 28.79 -18.85
C ASP A 302 -27.20 29.90 -18.08
N ILE A 303 -27.46 29.93 -16.78
CA ILE A 303 -26.66 30.66 -15.78
C ILE A 303 -26.20 29.60 -14.76
N ASN A 304 -24.90 29.56 -14.51
CA ASN A 304 -24.32 28.60 -13.56
C ASN A 304 -23.45 29.28 -12.51
N ALA A 305 -23.42 28.75 -11.28
CA ALA A 305 -22.53 29.15 -10.22
C ALA A 305 -22.06 27.91 -9.48
N GLY A 306 -20.75 27.71 -9.39
CA GLY A 306 -20.18 26.55 -8.77
C GLY A 306 -19.14 26.90 -7.70
N TYR A 307 -19.08 26.08 -6.65
CA TYR A 307 -18.04 26.12 -5.62
C TYR A 307 -17.60 24.70 -5.26
N SER A 308 -16.30 24.49 -5.13
CA SER A 308 -15.77 23.23 -4.62
C SER A 308 -14.63 23.46 -3.63
N LYS A 309 -14.45 22.48 -2.73
CA LYS A 309 -13.37 22.45 -1.74
C LYS A 309 -12.89 21.03 -1.54
N TYR A 310 -11.59 20.87 -1.40
CA TYR A 310 -10.91 19.62 -1.07
C TYR A 310 -9.87 19.84 0.04
N LYS A 311 -9.75 18.88 0.96
CA LYS A 311 -8.66 18.80 1.93
C LYS A 311 -8.26 17.33 2.04
N GLY A 312 -6.98 17.03 1.91
CA GLY A 312 -6.39 15.71 2.10
C GLY A 312 -5.15 15.78 2.98
N GLU A 313 -4.94 14.76 3.77
CA GLU A 313 -3.78 14.56 4.63
C GLU A 313 -3.33 13.11 4.48
N VAL A 314 -2.04 12.90 4.23
CA VAL A 314 -1.40 11.58 4.14
C VAL A 314 -0.22 11.56 5.09
N LYS A 315 -0.06 10.47 5.84
CA LYS A 315 1.10 10.17 6.67
C LYS A 315 1.57 8.75 6.42
N GLU A 316 2.87 8.58 6.28
CA GLU A 316 3.49 7.28 6.12
C GLU A 316 4.75 7.22 6.98
N ASN A 317 4.92 6.10 7.70
CA ASN A 317 6.09 5.81 8.49
C ASN A 317 6.52 4.36 8.22
N GLY A 318 7.78 4.18 7.88
CA GLY A 318 8.39 2.88 7.65
C GLY A 318 9.66 2.71 8.47
N THR A 319 9.91 1.50 8.93
CA THR A 319 11.17 1.07 9.55
C THR A 319 11.58 -0.25 8.91
N THR A 320 12.82 -0.32 8.42
CA THR A 320 13.45 -1.57 7.99
C THR A 320 14.77 -1.74 8.73
N HIS A 321 15.28 -2.97 8.80
CA HIS A 321 16.50 -3.28 9.51
C HIS A 321 17.61 -3.64 8.52
N THR A 322 18.79 -3.03 8.72
CA THR A 322 20.04 -3.49 8.11
C THR A 322 20.71 -4.40 9.14
N ASN A 323 20.77 -5.69 8.82
CA ASN A 323 21.31 -6.69 9.73
C ASN A 323 22.83 -6.55 9.85
N SER A 324 23.37 -6.92 11.01
CA SER A 324 24.79 -7.26 11.09
C SER A 324 25.00 -8.70 10.68
N THR A 325 26.08 -8.96 9.95
CA THR A 325 26.49 -10.31 9.60
C THR A 325 27.90 -10.62 10.12
N VAL A 326 28.08 -11.79 10.73
CA VAL A 326 29.39 -12.34 11.09
C VAL A 326 29.52 -13.69 10.42
N THR A 327 30.42 -13.80 9.44
CA THR A 327 30.55 -15.00 8.59
C THR A 327 31.98 -15.53 8.60
N ALA A 328 32.16 -16.75 9.03
CA ALA A 328 33.36 -17.53 8.86
C ALA A 328 33.17 -18.59 7.76
N ASN A 329 34.12 -18.69 6.82
CA ASN A 329 34.07 -19.78 5.83
C ASN A 329 34.27 -21.15 6.48
N ASP A 330 35.20 -21.25 7.46
CA ASP A 330 35.47 -22.50 8.18
C ASP A 330 34.92 -22.42 9.61
N LYS A 331 35.59 -21.79 10.55
CA LYS A 331 35.18 -21.81 11.96
C LYS A 331 34.83 -20.42 12.50
N LEU A 332 33.61 -20.32 13.07
CA LEU A 332 33.22 -19.18 13.89
C LEU A 332 33.38 -19.54 15.37
N THR A 333 34.13 -18.71 16.10
CA THR A 333 34.30 -18.81 17.55
C THR A 333 33.78 -17.53 18.23
N VAL A 334 32.87 -17.66 19.19
CA VAL A 334 32.35 -16.52 19.96
C VAL A 334 32.49 -16.82 21.46
N GLU A 335 33.22 -15.98 22.17
CA GLU A 335 33.41 -16.05 23.61
C GLU A 335 32.98 -14.76 24.28
N SER A 336 31.99 -14.79 25.17
CA SER A 336 31.60 -13.68 26.02
C SER A 336 31.70 -14.05 27.48
N GLY A 337 32.30 -13.18 28.29
CA GLY A 337 32.36 -13.36 29.75
C GLY A 337 31.01 -13.08 30.43
N LYS A 338 30.09 -12.43 29.71
CA LYS A 338 28.72 -12.15 30.12
C LYS A 338 27.73 -12.63 29.04
N ASP A 339 26.86 -11.75 28.57
CA ASP A 339 25.80 -12.12 27.60
C ASP A 339 26.29 -12.07 26.15
N THR A 340 25.71 -12.93 25.32
CA THR A 340 25.78 -12.83 23.85
C THR A 340 24.42 -12.48 23.33
N ASN A 341 24.31 -11.32 22.62
CA ASN A 341 23.06 -10.80 22.07
C ASN A 341 23.14 -10.74 20.54
N ILE A 342 22.23 -11.45 19.87
CA ILE A 342 22.09 -11.49 18.41
C ILE A 342 20.67 -10.98 18.08
N SER A 343 20.55 -9.70 17.69
CA SER A 343 19.24 -9.08 17.46
C SER A 343 19.16 -8.47 16.06
N GLY A 344 18.22 -8.95 15.24
CA GLY A 344 18.13 -8.56 13.82
C GLY A 344 19.41 -8.89 13.05
N SER A 345 20.08 -10.01 13.34
CA SER A 345 21.43 -10.29 12.85
C SER A 345 21.69 -11.76 12.62
N LYS A 346 22.70 -12.08 11.82
CA LYS A 346 23.10 -13.44 11.49
C LYS A 346 24.54 -13.70 11.82
N VAL A 347 24.81 -14.80 12.48
CA VAL A 347 26.17 -15.32 12.66
C VAL A 347 26.27 -16.69 12.03
N SER A 348 27.31 -16.93 11.22
CA SER A 348 27.44 -18.15 10.44
C SER A 348 28.89 -18.65 10.35
N GLY A 349 29.07 -19.95 10.26
CA GLY A 349 30.35 -20.58 10.03
C GLY A 349 30.21 -21.99 9.49
N GLY A 350 31.23 -22.53 8.80
CA GLY A 350 31.28 -23.94 8.45
C GLY A 350 31.10 -24.82 9.68
N SER A 351 31.66 -24.40 10.82
CA SER A 351 31.35 -24.84 12.18
C SER A 351 31.21 -23.67 13.13
N VAL A 352 30.37 -23.80 14.17
CA VAL A 352 30.19 -22.74 15.17
C VAL A 352 30.52 -23.24 16.57
N GLU A 353 31.45 -22.58 17.23
CA GLU A 353 31.78 -22.75 18.63
C GLU A 353 31.45 -21.50 19.43
N MET A 354 30.60 -21.61 20.47
CA MET A 354 30.18 -20.44 21.24
C MET A 354 30.17 -20.76 22.73
N HIS A 355 30.69 -19.81 23.53
CA HIS A 355 30.56 -19.83 24.98
C HIS A 355 30.06 -18.47 25.48
N ALA A 356 28.92 -18.46 26.15
CA ALA A 356 28.39 -17.28 26.86
C ALA A 356 28.43 -17.53 28.37
N GLY A 357 29.20 -16.75 29.11
CA GLY A 357 29.26 -16.79 30.59
C GLY A 357 28.00 -16.23 31.26
N GLY A 358 27.13 -15.59 30.50
CA GLY A 358 25.80 -15.14 30.89
C GLY A 358 24.69 -15.82 30.08
N ASN A 359 23.85 -15.02 29.45
CA ASN A 359 22.74 -15.45 28.59
C ASN A 359 23.14 -15.43 27.10
N LEU A 360 22.48 -16.25 26.32
CA LEU A 360 22.45 -16.15 24.85
C LEU A 360 21.04 -15.70 24.45
N ASN A 361 20.92 -14.51 23.88
CA ASN A 361 19.65 -13.94 23.42
C ASN A 361 19.66 -13.83 21.90
N ILE A 362 18.69 -14.46 21.20
CA ILE A 362 18.54 -14.39 19.76
C ILE A 362 17.14 -13.87 19.45
N GLU A 363 17.05 -12.63 18.94
CA GLU A 363 15.79 -11.95 18.67
C GLU A 363 15.69 -11.50 17.21
N SER A 364 14.66 -11.94 16.50
CA SER A 364 14.32 -11.43 15.18
C SER A 364 13.62 -10.09 15.24
N GLN A 365 13.98 -9.16 14.36
CA GLN A 365 13.39 -7.84 14.28
C GLN A 365 12.36 -7.79 13.14
N GLN A 366 11.27 -7.06 13.36
CA GLN A 366 10.23 -6.87 12.36
C GLN A 366 10.42 -5.56 11.62
N ASP A 367 10.39 -5.61 10.30
CA ASP A 367 10.18 -4.44 9.48
C ASP A 367 8.73 -4.00 9.58
N SER A 368 8.50 -2.69 9.56
CA SER A 368 7.16 -2.13 9.74
C SER A 368 6.88 -1.02 8.75
N GLN A 369 5.61 -0.90 8.34
CA GLN A 369 5.11 0.23 7.56
C GLN A 369 3.69 0.59 8.00
N LYS A 370 3.47 1.88 8.27
CA LYS A 370 2.16 2.44 8.61
C LYS A 370 1.78 3.52 7.62
N TYR A 371 0.55 3.47 7.16
CA TYR A 371 -0.05 4.47 6.28
C TYR A 371 -1.36 4.97 6.89
N ASP A 372 -1.57 6.28 6.89
CA ASP A 372 -2.83 6.92 7.32
C ASP A 372 -3.17 8.04 6.34
N GLU A 373 -4.29 7.92 5.66
CA GLU A 373 -4.84 8.93 4.76
C GLU A 373 -6.23 9.33 5.20
N LYS A 374 -6.50 10.63 5.16
CA LYS A 374 -7.82 11.22 5.38
C LYS A 374 -8.07 12.28 4.36
N TYR A 375 -9.26 12.29 3.80
CA TYR A 375 -9.68 13.39 2.95
C TYR A 375 -11.12 13.79 3.19
N THR A 376 -11.42 15.03 2.83
CA THR A 376 -12.77 15.57 2.74
C THR A 376 -12.90 16.37 1.48
N SER A 377 -14.01 16.20 0.78
CA SER A 377 -14.36 17.00 -0.40
C SER A 377 -15.80 17.46 -0.29
N GLY A 378 -16.09 18.54 -0.97
CA GLY A 378 -17.47 19.02 -1.07
C GLY A 378 -17.58 20.09 -2.14
N GLY A 379 -18.74 20.16 -2.75
CA GLY A 379 -19.03 21.15 -3.77
C GLY A 379 -20.53 21.36 -3.92
N LEU A 380 -20.86 22.53 -4.46
CA LEU A 380 -22.22 22.92 -4.80
C LEU A 380 -22.18 23.59 -6.17
N ASN A 381 -23.14 23.25 -7.01
CA ASN A 381 -23.37 23.89 -8.29
C ASN A 381 -24.84 24.29 -8.38
N VAL A 382 -25.10 25.52 -8.74
CA VAL A 382 -26.42 26.08 -9.02
C VAL A 382 -26.50 26.34 -10.50
N ASN A 383 -27.53 25.87 -11.16
CA ASN A 383 -27.77 26.04 -12.57
C ASN A 383 -29.20 26.62 -12.77
N ILE A 384 -29.33 27.59 -13.61
CA ILE A 384 -30.62 28.11 -14.08
C ILE A 384 -30.64 27.95 -15.60
N ASN A 385 -31.30 26.89 -16.05
CA ASN A 385 -31.52 26.66 -17.48
C ASN A 385 -32.90 27.15 -17.87
N TYR A 386 -32.98 27.97 -18.91
CA TYR A 386 -34.23 28.64 -19.33
C TYR A 386 -35.27 27.67 -19.90
N ALA A 387 -34.86 26.47 -20.35
CA ALA A 387 -35.77 25.45 -20.84
C ALA A 387 -36.24 24.48 -19.73
N THR A 388 -35.34 24.08 -18.77
CA THR A 388 -35.65 23.09 -17.74
C THR A 388 -35.86 23.66 -16.34
N GLY A 389 -35.54 24.95 -16.13
CA GLY A 389 -35.70 25.65 -14.86
C GLY A 389 -34.44 25.66 -14.00
N ALA A 390 -34.60 26.06 -12.73
CA ALA A 390 -33.50 26.17 -11.78
C ALA A 390 -33.20 24.80 -11.14
N GLY A 391 -31.92 24.54 -10.89
CA GLY A 391 -31.46 23.36 -10.22
C GLY A 391 -30.23 23.59 -9.33
N ILE A 392 -30.08 22.73 -8.34
CA ILE A 392 -28.93 22.68 -7.43
C ILE A 392 -28.37 21.27 -7.46
N SER A 393 -27.07 21.12 -7.69
CA SER A 393 -26.39 19.85 -7.58
C SER A 393 -25.10 19.99 -6.76
N GLY A 394 -24.66 18.91 -6.16
CA GLY A 394 -23.42 18.90 -5.39
C GLY A 394 -23.29 17.70 -4.50
N GLY A 395 -22.37 17.76 -3.55
CA GLY A 395 -22.18 16.69 -2.58
C GLY A 395 -21.04 17.00 -1.64
N ALA A 396 -20.92 16.16 -0.64
CA ALA A 396 -19.81 16.14 0.29
C ALA A 396 -19.39 14.69 0.53
N SER A 397 -18.10 14.44 0.60
CA SER A 397 -17.55 13.13 0.91
C SER A 397 -16.37 13.22 1.87
N SER A 398 -16.15 12.14 2.61
CA SER A 398 -15.00 11.95 3.47
C SER A 398 -14.55 10.52 3.33
N GLY A 399 -13.23 10.33 3.25
CA GLY A 399 -12.64 9.01 3.18
C GLY A 399 -11.41 8.89 4.06
N THR A 400 -11.11 7.64 4.41
CA THR A 400 -9.92 7.24 5.16
C THR A 400 -9.33 5.99 4.54
N ALA A 401 -7.98 5.92 4.53
CA ALA A 401 -7.27 4.68 4.25
C ALA A 401 -6.18 4.51 5.30
N LYS A 402 -6.04 3.28 5.80
CA LYS A 402 -5.03 2.91 6.80
C LYS A 402 -4.41 1.59 6.42
N SER A 403 -3.11 1.44 6.69
CA SER A 403 -2.41 0.18 6.63
C SER A 403 -1.44 0.06 7.80
N ASP A 404 -1.30 -1.15 8.31
CA ASP A 404 -0.29 -1.55 9.30
C ASP A 404 0.35 -2.85 8.83
N TYR A 405 1.66 -2.82 8.67
CA TYR A 405 2.48 -3.95 8.27
C TYR A 405 3.61 -4.14 9.28
N ASN A 406 3.77 -5.35 9.79
CA ASN A 406 4.86 -5.76 10.66
C ASN A 406 5.24 -7.20 10.29
N SER A 407 6.47 -7.43 9.83
CA SER A 407 6.92 -8.76 9.48
C SER A 407 8.42 -8.92 9.70
N VAL A 408 8.82 -10.06 10.23
CA VAL A 408 10.22 -10.49 10.15
C VAL A 408 10.52 -10.77 8.69
N THR A 409 11.38 -9.97 8.10
CA THR A 409 11.81 -10.11 6.70
C THR A 409 13.10 -10.89 6.58
N ASP A 410 13.90 -10.89 7.66
CA ASP A 410 15.16 -11.61 7.77
C ASP A 410 15.35 -12.13 9.21
N GLN A 411 15.44 -13.45 9.36
CA GLN A 411 15.43 -14.10 10.67
C GLN A 411 16.80 -14.07 11.32
N SER A 412 16.83 -13.66 12.59
CA SER A 412 18.04 -13.70 13.42
C SER A 412 18.41 -15.12 13.79
N GLY A 413 19.71 -15.41 13.78
CA GLY A 413 20.13 -16.74 14.14
C GLY A 413 21.62 -17.01 14.10
N ILE A 414 21.92 -18.23 14.55
CA ILE A 414 23.20 -18.90 14.39
C ILE A 414 23.01 -19.95 13.31
N TYR A 415 23.86 -19.93 12.30
CA TYR A 415 23.77 -20.82 11.13
C TYR A 415 25.09 -21.57 10.97
N ALA A 416 25.10 -22.84 11.39
CA ALA A 416 26.24 -23.72 11.24
C ALA A 416 26.14 -24.53 9.94
N GLY A 417 27.25 -24.67 9.23
CA GLY A 417 27.36 -25.55 8.07
C GLY A 417 27.53 -27.02 8.46
N GLU A 418 28.19 -27.81 7.61
CA GLU A 418 28.40 -29.28 7.79
C GLU A 418 29.22 -29.63 9.03
N GLY A 419 29.95 -28.68 9.62
CA GLY A 419 30.72 -28.87 10.86
C GLY A 419 29.84 -28.87 12.12
N GLY A 420 28.62 -28.32 12.03
CA GLY A 420 27.69 -28.28 13.15
C GLY A 420 28.00 -27.16 14.16
N PHE A 421 27.32 -27.22 15.31
CA PHE A 421 27.53 -26.28 16.39
C PHE A 421 27.81 -26.93 17.73
N ASN A 422 28.67 -26.29 18.53
CA ASN A 422 28.89 -26.60 19.95
C ASN A 422 28.73 -25.31 20.75
N ILE A 423 27.57 -25.13 21.37
CA ILE A 423 27.20 -23.91 22.09
C ILE A 423 27.03 -24.20 23.56
N THR A 424 27.76 -23.47 24.41
CA THR A 424 27.67 -23.53 25.86
C THR A 424 27.23 -22.19 26.42
N VAL A 425 26.15 -22.22 27.22
CA VAL A 425 25.57 -21.01 27.86
C VAL A 425 25.48 -21.28 29.37
N ASP A 426 26.06 -20.43 30.16
CA ASP A 426 26.07 -20.67 31.61
C ASP A 426 24.73 -20.41 32.27
N LYS A 427 23.93 -19.46 31.74
CA LYS A 427 22.60 -19.11 32.23
C LYS A 427 21.48 -19.53 31.25
N ASN A 428 20.75 -18.62 30.69
CA ASN A 428 19.60 -18.90 29.83
C ASN A 428 19.92 -18.71 28.34
N THR A 429 19.42 -19.59 27.50
CA THR A 429 19.28 -19.35 26.06
C THR A 429 17.84 -18.88 25.80
N ASP A 430 17.67 -17.70 25.22
CA ASP A 430 16.36 -17.12 24.86
C ASP A 430 16.25 -16.93 23.34
N LEU A 431 15.20 -17.51 22.76
CA LEU A 431 14.94 -17.43 21.31
C LEU A 431 13.60 -16.75 21.08
N LYS A 432 13.62 -15.50 20.60
CA LYS A 432 12.40 -14.81 20.18
C LYS A 432 12.34 -14.70 18.65
N GLY A 433 11.59 -15.62 18.04
CA GLY A 433 11.60 -15.79 16.58
C GLY A 433 13.00 -16.09 16.03
N GLY A 434 13.94 -16.45 16.89
CA GLY A 434 15.33 -16.73 16.56
C GLY A 434 15.62 -18.20 16.32
N VAL A 435 16.66 -18.50 15.53
CA VAL A 435 17.03 -19.89 15.24
C VAL A 435 18.48 -20.19 15.55
N ILE A 436 18.75 -21.44 15.96
CA ILE A 436 20.06 -22.10 15.92
C ILE A 436 19.95 -23.20 14.86
N ASP A 437 20.38 -22.90 13.66
CA ASP A 437 20.27 -23.78 12.47
C ASP A 437 21.59 -24.48 12.17
N SER A 438 21.50 -25.63 11.49
CA SER A 438 22.67 -26.40 11.07
C SER A 438 22.37 -27.27 9.85
N ASP A 439 23.37 -27.37 8.95
CA ASP A 439 23.38 -28.32 7.84
C ASP A 439 24.03 -29.64 8.21
N ALA A 440 24.58 -29.79 9.44
CA ALA A 440 25.28 -30.94 9.89
C ALA A 440 24.34 -32.07 10.36
N THR A 441 24.87 -33.27 10.46
CA THR A 441 24.19 -34.39 11.11
C THR A 441 23.97 -34.12 12.61
N PRO A 442 22.91 -34.65 13.23
CA PRO A 442 22.54 -34.35 14.62
C PRO A 442 23.62 -34.59 15.68
N ASP A 443 24.52 -35.53 15.44
CA ASP A 443 25.62 -35.87 16.33
C ASP A 443 26.69 -34.81 16.46
N LYS A 444 26.75 -33.86 15.49
CA LYS A 444 27.64 -32.70 15.48
C LYS A 444 27.05 -31.44 16.13
N ASN A 445 25.78 -31.49 16.51
CA ASN A 445 25.06 -30.35 17.06
C ASN A 445 24.86 -30.55 18.57
N LYS A 446 25.41 -29.63 19.35
CA LYS A 446 25.27 -29.62 20.81
C LYS A 446 24.98 -28.25 21.36
N LEU A 447 23.87 -28.08 22.08
CA LEU A 447 23.54 -26.91 22.91
C LEU A 447 23.53 -27.35 24.39
N THR A 448 24.40 -26.76 25.21
CA THR A 448 24.42 -26.90 26.66
C THR A 448 24.07 -25.60 27.29
N THR A 449 22.98 -25.50 28.03
CA THR A 449 22.51 -24.24 28.60
C THR A 449 21.96 -24.42 30.02
N GLY A 450 21.96 -23.36 30.85
CA GLY A 450 21.29 -23.41 32.15
C GLY A 450 19.81 -23.71 31.97
N THR A 451 19.09 -22.81 31.32
CA THR A 451 17.68 -22.94 30.90
C THR A 451 17.51 -22.53 29.43
N LEU A 452 16.40 -22.94 28.80
CA LEU A 452 16.05 -22.59 27.44
C LEU A 452 14.62 -22.05 27.40
N THR A 453 14.47 -20.84 26.88
CA THR A 453 13.17 -20.21 26.64
C THR A 453 13.02 -19.85 25.18
N TRP A 454 11.78 -19.88 24.65
CA TRP A 454 11.52 -19.50 23.28
C TRP A 454 10.12 -18.90 23.13
N GLU A 455 10.00 -18.02 22.17
CA GLU A 455 8.77 -17.36 21.77
C GLU A 455 8.79 -17.18 20.25
N ASP A 456 7.68 -17.48 19.60
CA ASP A 456 7.49 -17.18 18.18
C ASP A 456 7.13 -15.71 18.01
N VAL A 457 7.34 -15.14 16.81
CA VAL A 457 6.98 -13.75 16.48
C VAL A 457 5.87 -13.73 15.46
N ASP A 458 4.73 -13.17 15.85
CA ASP A 458 3.59 -13.01 14.96
C ASP A 458 3.81 -11.84 13.99
N ASN A 459 3.63 -12.11 12.70
CA ASN A 459 3.67 -11.14 11.62
C ASN A 459 2.25 -10.78 11.21
N LYS A 460 2.03 -9.52 10.88
CA LYS A 460 0.72 -9.02 10.50
C LYS A 460 0.81 -8.01 9.37
N ALA A 461 -0.06 -8.15 8.38
CA ALA A 461 -0.29 -7.17 7.33
C ALA A 461 -1.79 -6.90 7.24
N GLU A 462 -2.22 -5.66 7.45
CA GLU A 462 -3.62 -5.28 7.34
C GLU A 462 -3.80 -3.93 6.66
N TYR A 463 -4.91 -3.77 5.95
CA TYR A 463 -5.34 -2.46 5.49
C TYR A 463 -6.86 -2.31 5.49
N SER A 464 -7.31 -1.06 5.60
CA SER A 464 -8.72 -0.70 5.45
C SER A 464 -8.87 0.65 4.74
N SER A 465 -9.84 0.75 3.86
CA SER A 465 -10.20 2.01 3.20
C SER A 465 -11.71 2.17 3.15
N LYS A 466 -12.21 3.35 3.53
CA LYS A 466 -13.65 3.65 3.64
C LYS A 466 -13.93 5.03 3.08
N ASP A 467 -15.05 5.15 2.35
CA ASP A 467 -15.56 6.42 1.85
C ASP A 467 -17.06 6.54 2.14
N VAL A 468 -17.45 7.69 2.65
CA VAL A 468 -18.84 8.01 2.92
C VAL A 468 -19.13 9.46 2.52
N GLY A 469 -20.33 9.69 2.01
CA GLY A 469 -20.75 11.01 1.59
C GLY A 469 -22.24 11.11 1.35
N ILE A 470 -22.59 12.27 0.82
CA ILE A 470 -23.95 12.57 0.36
C ILE A 470 -23.87 13.27 -0.99
N ASN A 471 -24.85 13.00 -1.86
CA ASN A 471 -25.09 13.79 -3.07
C ASN A 471 -26.37 14.59 -2.90
N VAL A 472 -26.40 15.75 -3.51
CA VAL A 472 -27.58 16.65 -3.56
C VAL A 472 -27.85 16.95 -5.04
N ASN A 473 -29.06 16.68 -5.50
CA ASN A 473 -29.48 17.00 -6.85
C ASN A 473 -30.95 17.43 -6.88
N ILE A 474 -31.18 18.73 -7.00
CA ILE A 474 -32.52 19.33 -7.04
C ILE A 474 -32.65 20.04 -8.40
N ASN A 475 -32.56 19.25 -9.48
CA ASN A 475 -32.72 19.72 -10.85
C ASN A 475 -33.97 19.09 -11.46
N ASN A 476 -34.79 19.89 -12.15
CA ASN A 476 -35.98 19.38 -12.83
C ASN A 476 -35.64 18.40 -13.98
N GLY A 477 -34.45 18.55 -14.59
CA GLY A 477 -33.94 17.63 -15.63
C GLY A 477 -33.09 16.48 -15.10
N ALA A 478 -32.95 16.31 -13.76
CA ALA A 478 -32.22 15.19 -13.20
C ALA A 478 -33.04 13.89 -13.30
N LYS A 479 -32.36 12.77 -13.40
CA LYS A 479 -32.97 11.44 -13.30
C LYS A 479 -33.65 11.31 -11.92
N ASP A 480 -34.79 10.67 -11.86
CA ASP A 480 -35.57 10.58 -10.62
C ASP A 480 -34.79 9.90 -9.48
N ASN A 481 -34.02 8.87 -9.78
CA ASN A 481 -33.13 8.19 -8.82
C ASN A 481 -31.95 9.02 -8.31
N GLU A 482 -31.68 10.18 -8.90
CA GLU A 482 -30.62 11.10 -8.47
C GLU A 482 -31.18 12.35 -7.79
N LYS A 483 -32.50 12.56 -7.82
CA LYS A 483 -33.15 13.73 -7.20
C LYS A 483 -33.09 13.66 -5.67
N GLY A 484 -32.98 14.82 -5.05
CA GLY A 484 -32.99 14.98 -3.60
C GLY A 484 -31.58 14.86 -2.98
N VAL A 485 -31.55 14.43 -1.73
CA VAL A 485 -30.30 14.20 -0.98
C VAL A 485 -30.10 12.69 -0.86
N THR A 486 -29.20 12.15 -1.65
CA THR A 486 -28.95 10.70 -1.72
C THR A 486 -27.66 10.29 -1.00
N PRO A 487 -27.57 9.06 -0.46
CA PRO A 487 -26.32 8.55 0.11
C PRO A 487 -25.26 8.33 -0.99
N ASN A 488 -24.02 8.63 -0.66
CA ASN A 488 -22.85 8.31 -1.46
C ASN A 488 -21.90 7.46 -0.61
N ILE A 489 -22.13 6.16 -0.60
CA ILE A 489 -21.43 5.21 0.26
C ILE A 489 -20.59 4.32 -0.63
N GLY A 490 -19.27 4.56 -0.62
CA GLY A 490 -18.30 3.74 -1.35
C GLY A 490 -18.17 2.35 -0.74
N MET A 491 -17.87 1.37 -1.58
CA MET A 491 -17.48 0.04 -1.10
C MET A 491 -16.22 0.17 -0.21
N PRO A 492 -16.23 -0.37 1.02
CA PRO A 492 -15.02 -0.45 1.82
C PRO A 492 -14.07 -1.46 1.18
N ALA A 493 -12.77 -1.17 1.25
CA ALA A 493 -11.74 -2.15 0.87
C ALA A 493 -10.94 -2.52 2.11
N LYS A 494 -10.67 -3.81 2.28
CA LYS A 494 -9.85 -4.33 3.37
C LYS A 494 -9.05 -5.55 2.93
N GLY A 495 -7.95 -5.80 3.61
CA GLY A 495 -7.17 -7.01 3.50
C GLY A 495 -6.43 -7.27 4.79
N GLU A 496 -6.22 -8.53 5.10
CA GLU A 496 -5.51 -9.00 6.28
C GLU A 496 -4.76 -10.28 5.91
N ASP A 497 -3.51 -10.36 6.35
CA ASP A 497 -2.69 -11.54 6.21
C ASP A 497 -1.83 -11.69 7.46
N GLU A 498 -1.65 -12.91 7.94
CA GLU A 498 -0.94 -13.23 9.15
C GLU A 498 -0.02 -14.43 8.93
N SER A 499 1.13 -14.38 9.56
CA SER A 499 2.05 -15.52 9.63
C SER A 499 2.83 -15.49 10.93
N THR A 500 3.57 -16.54 11.21
CA THR A 500 4.37 -16.65 12.44
C THR A 500 5.79 -17.06 12.10
N THR A 501 6.77 -16.23 12.50
CA THR A 501 8.19 -16.58 12.46
C THR A 501 8.51 -17.39 13.70
N LYS A 502 8.89 -18.67 13.50
CA LYS A 502 9.07 -19.63 14.59
C LYS A 502 10.48 -19.58 15.15
N ALA A 503 10.58 -19.67 16.47
CA ALA A 503 11.83 -19.97 17.13
C ALA A 503 12.16 -21.46 16.95
N GLY A 504 13.45 -21.81 16.95
CA GLY A 504 13.84 -23.22 16.82
C GLY A 504 15.32 -23.50 16.98
N VAL A 505 15.62 -24.77 17.26
CA VAL A 505 16.98 -25.30 17.33
C VAL A 505 17.06 -26.56 16.47
N ALA A 506 18.01 -26.66 15.57
CA ALA A 506 18.23 -27.80 14.69
C ALA A 506 18.39 -29.12 15.48
N GLN A 507 18.18 -30.23 14.80
CA GLN A 507 18.36 -31.57 15.40
C GLN A 507 19.76 -31.74 16.00
N GLY A 508 19.84 -32.30 17.21
CA GLY A 508 21.07 -32.50 17.98
C GLY A 508 20.77 -32.62 19.45
N THR A 509 21.84 -32.62 20.26
CA THR A 509 21.76 -32.75 21.72
C THR A 509 21.47 -31.40 22.37
N ILE A 510 20.42 -31.33 23.18
CA ILE A 510 20.15 -30.18 24.07
C ILE A 510 20.30 -30.65 25.50
N GLU A 511 21.23 -30.06 26.22
CA GLU A 511 21.52 -30.39 27.63
C GLU A 511 21.13 -29.18 28.51
N ILE A 512 20.09 -29.38 29.34
CA ILE A 512 19.64 -28.39 30.32
C ILE A 512 20.31 -28.64 31.65
N LYS A 513 21.15 -27.73 32.14
CA LYS A 513 21.88 -27.83 33.40
C LYS A 513 20.98 -27.55 34.61
N ASP A 514 20.11 -26.58 34.53
CA ASP A 514 19.18 -26.14 35.58
C ASP A 514 17.75 -26.63 35.29
N LYS A 515 17.54 -27.91 35.47
CA LYS A 515 16.24 -28.54 35.18
C LYS A 515 15.13 -28.09 36.12
N GLU A 516 15.48 -27.64 37.34
CA GLU A 516 14.49 -27.17 38.32
C GLU A 516 13.83 -25.83 37.90
N ASN A 517 14.58 -24.97 37.23
CA ASN A 517 14.09 -23.69 36.74
C ASN A 517 13.66 -23.73 35.27
N GLN A 518 13.79 -24.86 34.58
CA GLN A 518 13.29 -25.02 33.18
C GLN A 518 11.77 -25.04 33.18
N LYS A 519 11.14 -23.97 32.59
CA LYS A 519 9.69 -23.82 32.59
C LYS A 519 9.00 -24.45 31.39
N GLN A 520 9.56 -24.29 30.19
CA GLN A 520 9.00 -24.83 28.96
C GLN A 520 9.47 -26.27 28.74
N ASN A 521 8.55 -27.13 28.23
CA ASN A 521 8.90 -28.50 27.91
C ASN A 521 9.73 -28.55 26.62
N ILE A 522 10.96 -29.04 26.67
CA ILE A 522 11.89 -29.06 25.53
C ILE A 522 11.37 -29.90 24.35
N GLU A 523 10.46 -30.86 24.60
CA GLU A 523 9.82 -31.64 23.54
C GLU A 523 8.92 -30.80 22.64
N ASP A 524 8.44 -29.67 23.14
CA ASP A 524 7.57 -28.70 22.37
C ASP A 524 8.39 -27.72 21.50
N LEU A 525 9.72 -27.73 21.66
CA LEU A 525 10.60 -26.89 20.87
C LEU A 525 10.59 -27.29 19.39
N ASN A 526 10.43 -26.32 18.50
CA ASN A 526 10.55 -26.56 17.07
C ASN A 526 11.98 -27.02 16.68
N ARG A 527 12.06 -28.18 16.02
CA ARG A 527 13.31 -28.80 15.56
C ARG A 527 13.46 -28.76 14.03
N ASP A 528 12.48 -28.20 13.32
CA ASP A 528 12.57 -27.90 11.88
C ASP A 528 12.95 -26.42 11.72
N THR A 529 14.23 -26.17 11.56
CA THR A 529 14.79 -24.82 11.44
C THR A 529 14.84 -24.30 10.01
N LYS A 530 14.48 -25.13 9.01
CA LYS A 530 14.49 -24.75 7.60
C LYS A 530 13.21 -24.00 7.18
N ASN A 531 12.10 -24.17 7.91
CA ASN A 531 10.79 -23.59 7.61
C ASN A 531 10.29 -22.69 8.76
N THR A 532 11.17 -21.87 9.32
CA THR A 532 10.87 -20.99 10.47
C THR A 532 10.53 -19.57 10.08
N LEU A 533 11.13 -19.04 9.01
CA LEU A 533 10.83 -17.71 8.50
C LEU A 533 9.60 -17.75 7.60
N ASN A 534 8.48 -17.22 8.08
CA ASN A 534 7.23 -17.06 7.33
C ASN A 534 6.99 -15.57 7.08
N LYS A 535 7.79 -15.01 6.18
CA LYS A 535 7.71 -13.61 5.78
C LYS A 535 6.37 -13.28 5.12
N LEU A 536 5.77 -12.15 5.51
CA LEU A 536 4.63 -11.57 4.80
C LEU A 536 5.08 -10.59 3.72
N GLU A 537 4.33 -10.54 2.64
CA GLU A 537 4.43 -9.46 1.66
C GLU A 537 3.55 -8.28 2.09
N GLN A 538 3.91 -7.08 1.63
CA GLN A 538 3.07 -5.90 1.82
C GLN A 538 1.83 -6.00 0.94
N ILE A 539 0.65 -6.11 1.55
CA ILE A 539 -0.62 -6.28 0.83
C ILE A 539 -1.30 -4.95 0.47
N PHE A 540 -0.83 -3.83 1.02
CA PHE A 540 -1.37 -2.51 0.74
C PHE A 540 -0.61 -1.81 -0.38
N ASP A 541 -1.31 -1.52 -1.46
CA ASP A 541 -0.91 -0.56 -2.49
C ASP A 541 -2.07 0.40 -2.73
N LYS A 542 -1.85 1.69 -2.49
CA LYS A 542 -2.89 2.73 -2.56
C LYS A 542 -3.62 2.72 -3.91
N GLN A 543 -2.88 2.61 -5.02
CA GLN A 543 -3.46 2.60 -6.34
C GLN A 543 -4.31 1.36 -6.55
N THR A 544 -3.79 0.18 -6.23
CA THR A 544 -4.53 -1.09 -6.32
C THR A 544 -5.81 -1.08 -5.49
N VAL A 545 -5.76 -0.54 -4.26
CA VAL A 545 -6.95 -0.41 -3.40
C VAL A 545 -7.98 0.54 -4.00
N ALA A 546 -7.55 1.68 -4.54
CA ALA A 546 -8.43 2.63 -5.21
C ALA A 546 -9.06 2.02 -6.47
N GLU A 547 -8.28 1.32 -7.29
CA GLU A 547 -8.74 0.62 -8.49
C GLU A 547 -9.76 -0.49 -8.16
N ARG A 548 -9.53 -1.27 -7.11
CA ARG A 548 -10.51 -2.30 -6.64
C ARG A 548 -11.84 -1.69 -6.23
N LYS A 549 -11.82 -0.56 -5.53
CA LYS A 549 -13.03 0.17 -5.13
C LYS A 549 -13.79 0.71 -6.33
N GLU A 550 -13.09 1.31 -7.27
CA GLU A 550 -13.68 1.82 -8.51
C GLU A 550 -14.24 0.68 -9.36
N MET A 551 -13.53 -0.42 -9.50
CA MET A 551 -13.99 -1.63 -10.21
C MET A 551 -15.28 -2.18 -9.60
N ALA A 552 -15.35 -2.30 -8.27
CA ALA A 552 -16.57 -2.74 -7.58
C ALA A 552 -17.75 -1.79 -7.83
N ALA A 553 -17.52 -0.48 -7.79
CA ALA A 553 -18.56 0.52 -8.04
C ALA A 553 -19.09 0.46 -9.48
N LEU A 554 -18.21 0.43 -10.48
CA LEU A 554 -18.57 0.33 -11.90
C LEU A 554 -19.23 -1.01 -12.22
N PHE A 555 -18.72 -2.12 -11.68
CA PHE A 555 -19.34 -3.43 -11.83
C PHE A 555 -20.75 -3.44 -11.25
N GLY A 556 -20.95 -2.88 -10.03
CA GLY A 556 -22.25 -2.77 -9.41
C GLY A 556 -23.24 -1.95 -10.25
N GLU A 557 -22.81 -0.78 -10.74
CA GLU A 557 -23.62 0.08 -11.61
C GLU A 557 -24.12 -0.66 -12.86
N LEU A 558 -23.22 -1.33 -13.57
CA LEU A 558 -23.53 -2.03 -14.79
C LEU A 558 -24.35 -3.32 -14.54
N ALA A 559 -23.92 -4.12 -13.55
CA ALA A 559 -24.52 -5.43 -13.29
C ALA A 559 -25.95 -5.33 -12.67
N TYR A 560 -26.21 -4.37 -11.78
CA TYR A 560 -27.58 -4.18 -11.24
C TYR A 560 -28.55 -3.76 -12.33
N ASN A 561 -28.13 -2.93 -13.28
CA ASN A 561 -28.95 -2.56 -14.44
C ASN A 561 -29.35 -3.80 -15.28
N VAL A 562 -28.43 -4.74 -15.50
CA VAL A 562 -28.70 -5.99 -16.22
C VAL A 562 -29.65 -6.89 -15.42
N VAL A 563 -29.33 -7.15 -14.14
CA VAL A 563 -30.09 -8.06 -13.27
C VAL A 563 -31.53 -7.58 -13.06
N HIS A 564 -31.76 -6.29 -12.99
CA HIS A 564 -33.10 -5.73 -12.82
C HIS A 564 -34.03 -6.14 -13.97
N ASN A 565 -33.53 -6.26 -15.19
CA ASN A 565 -34.27 -6.58 -16.40
C ASN A 565 -34.49 -8.08 -16.63
N ILE A 566 -33.88 -8.95 -15.83
CA ILE A 566 -34.11 -10.39 -15.95
C ILE A 566 -35.48 -10.73 -15.35
N ASP A 567 -36.33 -11.40 -16.12
CA ASP A 567 -37.60 -11.92 -15.64
C ASP A 567 -37.37 -13.03 -14.60
N GLY A 568 -38.07 -12.95 -13.46
CA GLY A 568 -37.93 -13.95 -12.41
C GLY A 568 -38.78 -13.65 -11.21
N THR A 569 -38.90 -14.65 -10.31
CA THR A 569 -39.59 -14.46 -9.03
C THR A 569 -38.80 -13.51 -8.12
N PRO A 570 -39.43 -12.90 -7.09
CA PRO A 570 -38.70 -12.04 -6.13
C PRO A 570 -37.48 -12.73 -5.52
N GLU A 571 -37.54 -14.03 -5.24
CA GLU A 571 -36.46 -14.80 -4.66
C GLU A 571 -35.32 -15.00 -5.67
N GLN A 572 -35.63 -15.27 -6.95
CA GLN A 572 -34.63 -15.38 -8.01
C GLN A 572 -33.90 -14.04 -8.24
N LYS A 573 -34.66 -12.95 -8.28
CA LYS A 573 -34.08 -11.59 -8.39
C LYS A 573 -33.22 -11.25 -7.18
N ALA A 574 -33.66 -11.61 -5.96
CA ALA A 574 -32.86 -11.42 -4.75
C ALA A 574 -31.54 -12.22 -4.80
N ALA A 575 -31.56 -13.44 -5.33
CA ALA A 575 -30.35 -14.25 -5.49
C ALA A 575 -29.36 -13.61 -6.50
N LEU A 576 -29.86 -13.04 -7.61
CA LEU A 576 -29.04 -12.32 -8.57
C LEU A 576 -28.45 -11.03 -7.99
N HIS A 577 -29.26 -10.26 -7.24
CA HIS A 577 -28.76 -9.09 -6.51
C HIS A 577 -27.70 -9.47 -5.47
N ALA A 578 -27.89 -10.59 -4.75
CA ALA A 578 -26.91 -11.13 -3.82
C ALA A 578 -25.59 -11.46 -4.51
N LEU A 579 -25.67 -12.07 -5.70
CA LEU A 579 -24.48 -12.40 -6.50
C LEU A 579 -23.69 -11.14 -6.88
N VAL A 580 -24.36 -10.11 -7.40
CA VAL A 580 -23.73 -8.83 -7.75
C VAL A 580 -23.09 -8.19 -6.52
N GLY A 581 -23.84 -8.06 -5.42
CA GLY A 581 -23.32 -7.50 -4.18
C GLY A 581 -22.17 -8.31 -3.58
N GLY A 582 -22.24 -9.64 -3.69
CA GLY A 582 -21.16 -10.54 -3.26
C GLY A 582 -19.89 -10.36 -4.06
N ILE A 583 -19.97 -10.25 -5.38
CA ILE A 583 -18.81 -9.99 -6.25
C ILE A 583 -18.21 -8.61 -5.92
N MET A 584 -19.03 -7.57 -5.70
CA MET A 584 -18.54 -6.26 -5.26
C MET A 584 -17.75 -6.35 -3.94
N GLY A 585 -18.27 -7.12 -2.97
CA GLY A 585 -17.61 -7.37 -1.68
C GLY A 585 -16.28 -8.10 -1.84
N GLU A 586 -16.23 -9.10 -2.71
CA GLU A 586 -15.02 -9.89 -2.99
C GLU A 586 -13.95 -9.05 -3.69
N LEU A 587 -14.32 -8.26 -4.70
CA LEU A 587 -13.40 -7.37 -5.42
C LEU A 587 -12.65 -6.40 -4.49
N THR A 588 -13.29 -5.99 -3.39
CA THR A 588 -12.70 -5.07 -2.41
C THR A 588 -12.09 -5.75 -1.17
N GLY A 589 -12.15 -7.09 -1.10
CA GLY A 589 -11.73 -7.84 0.08
C GLY A 589 -12.65 -7.70 1.30
N SER A 590 -13.84 -7.09 1.12
CA SER A 590 -14.84 -6.98 2.19
C SER A 590 -15.57 -8.29 2.47
N GLY A 591 -15.41 -9.27 1.58
CA GLY A 591 -15.97 -10.60 1.62
C GLY A 591 -17.32 -10.71 0.90
N PHE A 592 -17.54 -11.85 0.24
CA PHE A 592 -18.75 -12.12 -0.55
C PHE A 592 -20.03 -12.00 0.28
N LEU A 593 -20.07 -12.59 1.47
CA LEU A 593 -21.25 -12.57 2.33
C LEU A 593 -21.64 -11.15 2.77
N ALA A 594 -20.67 -10.28 3.00
CA ALA A 594 -20.94 -8.90 3.41
C ALA A 594 -21.65 -8.08 2.32
N GLY A 595 -21.22 -8.24 1.07
CA GLY A 595 -21.90 -7.61 -0.07
C GLY A 595 -23.23 -8.27 -0.40
N ALA A 596 -23.28 -9.61 -0.42
CA ALA A 596 -24.44 -10.37 -0.79
C ALA A 596 -25.63 -10.19 0.17
N SER A 597 -25.37 -10.18 1.49
CA SER A 597 -26.43 -10.04 2.50
C SER A 597 -27.18 -8.71 2.39
N GLY A 598 -26.45 -7.61 2.22
CA GLY A 598 -27.05 -6.29 2.03
C GLY A 598 -27.89 -6.20 0.75
N ALA A 599 -27.36 -6.70 -0.37
CA ALA A 599 -28.05 -6.67 -1.66
C ALA A 599 -29.29 -7.57 -1.70
N ALA A 600 -29.21 -8.79 -1.15
CA ALA A 600 -30.34 -9.74 -1.12
C ALA A 600 -31.52 -9.22 -0.30
N VAL A 601 -31.24 -8.80 0.93
CA VAL A 601 -32.31 -8.31 1.83
C VAL A 601 -32.95 -7.03 1.31
N ASN A 602 -32.13 -6.14 0.74
CA ASN A 602 -32.64 -4.94 0.10
C ASN A 602 -33.61 -5.29 -1.02
N LYS A 603 -33.29 -6.27 -1.88
CA LYS A 603 -34.23 -6.67 -2.97
C LYS A 603 -35.50 -7.32 -2.46
N LEU A 604 -35.41 -8.18 -1.44
CA LEU A 604 -36.58 -8.80 -0.82
C LEU A 604 -37.50 -7.77 -0.14
N MET A 605 -36.95 -6.72 0.42
CA MET A 605 -37.72 -5.68 1.14
C MET A 605 -38.00 -4.45 0.27
N SER A 606 -37.58 -4.43 -1.00
CA SER A 606 -37.68 -3.25 -1.88
C SER A 606 -39.07 -2.66 -1.94
N ASP A 607 -40.11 -3.50 -2.11
CA ASP A 607 -41.50 -3.03 -2.22
C ASP A 607 -42.01 -2.41 -0.92
N GLU A 608 -41.59 -2.94 0.24
CA GLU A 608 -41.96 -2.38 1.55
C GLU A 608 -41.23 -1.07 1.81
N LEU A 609 -39.92 -1.00 1.45
CA LEU A 609 -39.15 0.22 1.56
C LEU A 609 -39.68 1.31 0.62
N LYS A 610 -40.10 0.95 -0.59
CA LYS A 610 -40.76 1.86 -1.56
C LYS A 610 -42.08 2.39 -1.04
N LYS A 611 -42.92 1.55 -0.37
CA LYS A 611 -44.15 1.99 0.29
C LYS A 611 -43.91 3.02 1.40
N ILE A 612 -42.82 2.82 2.19
CA ILE A 612 -42.45 3.76 3.24
C ILE A 612 -41.89 5.07 2.65
N ALA A 613 -41.08 4.97 1.59
CA ALA A 613 -40.48 6.12 0.91
C ALA A 613 -41.49 6.93 0.10
N GLY A 614 -42.62 6.30 -0.33
CA GLY A 614 -43.56 6.92 -1.25
C GLY A 614 -42.91 7.22 -2.59
N ASP A 615 -43.12 8.42 -3.12
CA ASP A 615 -42.55 8.87 -4.39
C ASP A 615 -41.16 9.59 -4.20
N ASP A 616 -40.48 9.34 -3.06
CA ASP A 616 -39.16 9.91 -2.78
C ASP A 616 -38.02 8.90 -2.99
N PRO A 617 -37.34 8.91 -4.17
CA PRO A 617 -36.25 7.96 -4.45
C PRO A 617 -35.02 8.16 -3.53
N ALA A 618 -34.79 9.36 -3.04
CA ALA A 618 -33.69 9.62 -2.11
C ALA A 618 -33.97 8.95 -0.75
N LEU A 619 -35.19 9.06 -0.23
CA LEU A 619 -35.57 8.37 0.99
C LEU A 619 -35.51 6.86 0.81
N HIS A 620 -35.92 6.31 -0.35
CA HIS A 620 -35.78 4.89 -0.67
C HIS A 620 -34.34 4.41 -0.60
N GLN A 621 -33.37 5.16 -1.17
CA GLN A 621 -31.95 4.84 -1.10
C GLN A 621 -31.41 4.89 0.34
N TRP A 622 -31.84 5.86 1.16
CA TRP A 622 -31.43 5.92 2.58
C TRP A 622 -31.95 4.76 3.40
N LEU A 623 -33.22 4.37 3.22
CA LEU A 623 -33.84 3.21 3.89
C LEU A 623 -33.13 1.92 3.47
N SER A 624 -32.79 1.78 2.19
CA SER A 624 -32.05 0.64 1.66
C SER A 624 -30.61 0.58 2.24
N ALA A 625 -29.91 1.70 2.29
CA ALA A 625 -28.60 1.79 2.89
C ALA A 625 -28.61 1.40 4.38
N ALA A 626 -29.60 1.88 5.14
CA ALA A 626 -29.75 1.57 6.55
C ALA A 626 -30.05 0.08 6.78
N LEU A 627 -30.97 -0.49 6.00
CA LEU A 627 -31.29 -1.91 6.07
C LEU A 627 -30.09 -2.80 5.72
N GLY A 628 -29.42 -2.49 4.61
CA GLY A 628 -28.22 -3.21 4.19
C GLY A 628 -27.10 -3.14 5.24
N ALA A 629 -26.93 -1.99 5.90
CA ALA A 629 -25.97 -1.82 6.98
C ALA A 629 -26.28 -2.76 8.15
N VAL A 630 -27.52 -2.74 8.65
CA VAL A 630 -27.94 -3.55 9.82
C VAL A 630 -27.77 -5.05 9.54
N VAL A 631 -28.23 -5.51 8.36
CA VAL A 631 -28.17 -6.95 8.04
C VAL A 631 -26.72 -7.42 7.85
N SER A 632 -25.93 -6.67 7.10
CA SER A 632 -24.52 -7.05 6.87
C SER A 632 -23.69 -6.96 8.15
N ASP A 633 -23.98 -6.02 9.05
CA ASP A 633 -23.32 -5.94 10.35
C ASP A 633 -23.62 -7.17 11.21
N VAL A 634 -24.86 -7.59 11.29
CA VAL A 634 -25.27 -8.79 12.03
C VAL A 634 -24.65 -10.06 11.46
N VAL A 635 -24.57 -10.17 10.11
CA VAL A 635 -24.08 -11.39 9.44
C VAL A 635 -22.54 -11.46 9.41
N THR A 636 -21.87 -10.35 9.24
CA THR A 636 -20.42 -10.31 8.93
C THR A 636 -19.61 -9.28 9.71
N GLY A 637 -20.25 -8.43 10.52
CA GLY A 637 -19.59 -7.28 11.17
C GLY A 637 -19.17 -6.17 10.20
N ASN A 638 -19.72 -6.11 8.98
CA ASN A 638 -19.33 -5.14 7.95
C ASN A 638 -20.53 -4.34 7.43
N ALA A 639 -21.07 -3.46 8.28
CA ALA A 639 -22.20 -2.59 7.96
C ALA A 639 -22.03 -1.79 6.67
N GLN A 640 -20.81 -1.28 6.40
CA GLN A 640 -20.57 -0.41 5.24
C GLN A 640 -20.68 -1.16 3.91
N ALA A 641 -20.22 -2.41 3.82
CA ALA A 641 -20.35 -3.20 2.60
C ALA A 641 -21.82 -3.43 2.24
N GLY A 642 -22.63 -3.86 3.22
CA GLY A 642 -24.07 -4.05 3.01
C GLY A 642 -24.81 -2.75 2.68
N SER A 643 -24.46 -1.66 3.34
CA SER A 643 -25.01 -0.33 3.05
C SER A 643 -24.71 0.13 1.62
N SER A 644 -23.46 -0.05 1.19
CA SER A 644 -23.01 0.32 -0.17
C SER A 644 -23.73 -0.49 -1.25
N THR A 645 -23.80 -1.82 -1.11
CA THR A 645 -24.44 -2.70 -2.11
C THR A 645 -25.95 -2.51 -2.18
N ALA A 646 -26.61 -2.30 -1.03
CA ALA A 646 -28.04 -2.02 -0.97
C ALA A 646 -28.39 -0.67 -1.61
N ALA A 647 -27.66 0.39 -1.25
CA ALA A 647 -27.86 1.72 -1.85
C ALA A 647 -27.61 1.71 -3.37
N SER A 648 -26.55 1.03 -3.81
CA SER A 648 -26.20 0.88 -5.23
C SER A 648 -27.28 0.10 -5.98
N GLY A 649 -27.78 -0.99 -5.42
CA GLY A 649 -28.88 -1.77 -6.00
C GLY A 649 -30.15 -0.96 -6.17
N THR A 650 -30.56 -0.18 -5.15
CA THR A 650 -31.74 0.69 -5.23
C THR A 650 -31.55 1.81 -6.25
N LYS A 651 -30.43 2.52 -6.21
CA LYS A 651 -30.13 3.60 -7.15
C LYS A 651 -30.24 3.14 -8.60
N ASN A 652 -29.61 2.02 -8.95
CA ASN A 652 -29.55 1.54 -10.32
C ASN A 652 -30.85 0.88 -10.79
N ASN A 653 -31.67 0.33 -9.88
CA ASN A 653 -33.01 -0.18 -10.21
C ASN A 653 -34.01 0.96 -10.51
N ASP A 654 -33.99 2.00 -9.69
CA ASP A 654 -34.91 3.14 -9.86
C ASP A 654 -34.55 3.93 -11.15
N GLU A 655 -33.28 3.95 -11.58
CA GLU A 655 -32.87 4.58 -12.84
C GLU A 655 -33.58 3.95 -14.05
N LEU A 656 -33.60 2.63 -14.09
CA LEU A 656 -34.19 1.91 -15.22
C LEU A 656 -35.69 1.98 -15.28
N GLU A 657 -36.40 1.93 -14.12
CA GLU A 657 -37.86 2.13 -14.08
C GLU A 657 -38.23 3.51 -14.66
N ALA A 658 -37.45 4.55 -14.38
CA ALA A 658 -37.65 5.87 -14.93
C ALA A 658 -37.40 5.93 -16.46
N GLU A 659 -36.34 5.26 -16.96
CA GLU A 659 -36.03 5.18 -18.39
C GLU A 659 -37.14 4.42 -19.17
N LEU A 660 -37.64 3.32 -18.63
CA LEU A 660 -38.72 2.55 -19.26
C LEU A 660 -40.05 3.32 -19.32
N ALA A 661 -40.35 4.10 -18.27
CA ALA A 661 -41.52 4.97 -18.25
C ALA A 661 -41.40 6.11 -19.28
N ALA A 662 -40.21 6.68 -19.46
CA ALA A 662 -39.93 7.76 -20.43
C ALA A 662 -39.98 7.29 -21.88
N GLN A 663 -39.73 5.98 -22.16
CA GLN A 663 -39.74 5.38 -23.50
C GLN A 663 -41.10 4.86 -23.97
N GLY A 664 -42.18 5.10 -23.21
CA GLY A 664 -43.56 4.78 -23.63
C GLY A 664 -43.87 3.29 -23.76
N GLY A 665 -43.28 2.45 -22.91
CA GLY A 665 -43.73 1.04 -22.74
C GLY A 665 -43.28 0.09 -23.86
N LYS A 666 -42.20 0.36 -24.59
CA LYS A 666 -41.59 -0.66 -25.46
C LYS A 666 -40.92 -1.71 -24.60
N THR A 667 -41.24 -2.97 -24.85
CA THR A 667 -40.70 -4.11 -24.13
C THR A 667 -39.17 -4.11 -24.14
N SER A 668 -38.64 -4.14 -22.95
CA SER A 668 -37.20 -4.13 -22.60
C SER A 668 -36.32 -5.16 -23.36
N GLN A 669 -36.90 -6.23 -23.90
CA GLN A 669 -36.16 -7.30 -24.58
C GLN A 669 -35.46 -6.90 -25.87
N GLU A 670 -36.00 -5.98 -26.66
CA GLU A 670 -35.35 -5.61 -27.96
C GLU A 670 -34.17 -4.64 -27.82
N VAL A 671 -34.19 -3.83 -26.77
CA VAL A 671 -33.10 -2.87 -26.51
C VAL A 671 -31.92 -3.54 -25.77
N ILE A 672 -32.22 -4.50 -24.90
CA ILE A 672 -31.25 -5.19 -24.04
C ILE A 672 -30.38 -6.19 -24.84
N VAL A 673 -30.95 -6.93 -25.77
CA VAL A 673 -30.21 -7.98 -26.54
C VAL A 673 -29.10 -7.40 -27.38
N ALA A 674 -29.19 -6.15 -27.84
CA ALA A 674 -28.10 -5.51 -28.60
C ALA A 674 -26.99 -4.94 -27.68
N GLN A 675 -27.36 -4.46 -26.49
CA GLN A 675 -26.42 -3.88 -25.51
C GLN A 675 -25.66 -4.95 -24.71
N ASP A 676 -26.36 -6.05 -24.36
CA ASP A 676 -25.78 -7.14 -23.57
C ASP A 676 -24.67 -7.91 -24.28
N ARG A 677 -24.72 -8.03 -25.61
CA ARG A 677 -23.69 -8.74 -26.37
C ARG A 677 -22.33 -8.07 -26.34
N GLU A 678 -22.25 -6.74 -26.50
CA GLU A 678 -20.99 -6.00 -26.43
C GLU A 678 -20.42 -5.97 -25.00
N TYR A 679 -21.30 -5.95 -24.00
CA TYR A 679 -20.92 -5.94 -22.60
C TYR A 679 -20.41 -7.30 -22.10
N ILE A 680 -21.09 -8.39 -22.48
CA ILE A 680 -20.66 -9.76 -22.19
C ILE A 680 -19.32 -10.04 -22.86
N ASP A 681 -19.11 -9.62 -24.11
CA ASP A 681 -17.83 -9.71 -24.81
C ASP A 681 -16.69 -8.94 -24.11
N ALA A 682 -16.99 -7.81 -23.48
CA ALA A 682 -16.01 -7.04 -22.72
C ALA A 682 -15.66 -7.71 -21.39
N LEU A 683 -16.65 -8.29 -20.67
CA LEU A 683 -16.43 -9.10 -19.46
C LEU A 683 -15.69 -10.40 -19.74
N GLU A 684 -15.96 -11.05 -20.90
CA GLU A 684 -15.25 -12.27 -21.32
C GLU A 684 -13.79 -12.03 -21.68
N LYS A 685 -13.45 -10.84 -22.18
CA LYS A 685 -12.05 -10.43 -22.44
C LYS A 685 -11.28 -10.10 -21.16
N SER A 686 -11.96 -9.79 -20.05
CA SER A 686 -11.33 -9.55 -18.76
C SER A 686 -11.18 -10.88 -18.00
N LYS A 687 -10.07 -11.60 -18.15
CA LYS A 687 -9.79 -12.83 -17.39
C LYS A 687 -9.75 -12.54 -15.89
N VAL A 688 -10.82 -12.89 -15.18
CA VAL A 688 -10.85 -12.86 -13.71
C VAL A 688 -10.26 -14.17 -13.18
N ASP A 689 -9.02 -14.12 -12.79
CA ASP A 689 -8.36 -15.22 -12.06
C ASP A 689 -8.70 -15.13 -10.57
N LYS A 690 -9.83 -15.65 -10.15
CA LYS A 690 -10.06 -16.21 -8.80
C LYS A 690 -11.46 -16.81 -8.71
N ASN A 691 -11.51 -17.98 -8.16
CA ASN A 691 -12.57 -18.97 -8.23
C ASN A 691 -13.68 -18.81 -7.17
N VAL A 692 -14.94 -18.60 -7.54
CA VAL A 692 -16.12 -18.95 -6.73
C VAL A 692 -16.91 -20.00 -7.53
N GLN A 693 -17.16 -21.17 -7.00
CA GLN A 693 -18.07 -22.14 -7.61
C GLN A 693 -19.52 -21.83 -7.24
N VAL A 694 -20.32 -21.55 -8.25
CA VAL A 694 -21.79 -21.51 -8.12
C VAL A 694 -22.29 -22.94 -8.32
N VAL A 695 -22.80 -23.56 -7.26
CA VAL A 695 -23.39 -24.90 -7.34
C VAL A 695 -24.90 -24.77 -7.49
N GLN A 696 -25.42 -25.23 -8.63
CA GLN A 696 -26.85 -25.34 -8.84
C GLN A 696 -27.36 -26.64 -8.19
N ASN A 697 -28.26 -26.50 -7.22
CA ASN A 697 -28.88 -27.64 -6.57
C ASN A 697 -29.98 -28.26 -7.46
N SER A 698 -30.34 -29.50 -7.20
CA SER A 698 -31.34 -30.26 -7.98
C SER A 698 -32.80 -29.67 -7.92
N ASP A 699 -33.03 -28.69 -7.05
CA ASP A 699 -34.28 -27.97 -6.88
C ASP A 699 -34.28 -26.55 -7.52
N CYS A 700 -33.32 -26.29 -8.41
CA CYS A 700 -33.08 -24.97 -9.02
C CYS A 700 -32.67 -23.85 -8.06
N THR A 701 -32.35 -24.14 -6.82
CA THR A 701 -31.75 -23.16 -5.92
C THR A 701 -30.25 -23.11 -6.11
N MET A 702 -29.64 -21.92 -5.95
CA MET A 702 -28.20 -21.73 -5.99
C MET A 702 -27.65 -21.65 -4.56
N SER A 703 -26.64 -22.44 -4.25
CA SER A 703 -25.89 -22.32 -3.00
C SER A 703 -24.45 -21.94 -3.25
N PHE A 704 -23.91 -21.11 -2.36
CA PHE A 704 -22.53 -20.64 -2.39
C PHE A 704 -21.79 -21.20 -1.17
N LYS A 705 -20.61 -21.78 -1.37
CA LYS A 705 -19.74 -22.18 -0.26
C LYS A 705 -18.64 -21.16 -0.05
N ALA A 706 -18.48 -20.71 1.17
CA ALA A 706 -17.37 -19.86 1.58
C ALA A 706 -16.03 -20.63 1.42
N GLY A 707 -15.08 -20.03 0.70
CA GLY A 707 -13.78 -20.61 0.41
C GLY A 707 -13.60 -21.17 -1.01
N ASP A 708 -14.65 -21.16 -1.82
CA ASP A 708 -14.59 -21.61 -3.20
C ASP A 708 -14.40 -20.41 -4.14
N THR A 709 -13.52 -20.58 -5.09
CA THR A 709 -13.06 -19.62 -6.10
C THR A 709 -13.98 -19.61 -7.33
N ILE A 710 -14.40 -18.41 -7.85
CA ILE A 710 -15.16 -18.29 -9.11
C ILE A 710 -14.21 -18.37 -10.32
N ASN A 711 -14.38 -19.36 -11.16
CA ASN A 711 -13.75 -19.44 -12.47
C ASN A 711 -14.75 -18.98 -13.54
N LEU A 712 -14.64 -17.73 -13.96
CA LEU A 712 -15.36 -17.19 -15.12
C LEU A 712 -14.52 -17.46 -16.37
N SER A 713 -14.10 -18.71 -16.59
CA SER A 713 -13.50 -19.10 -17.85
C SER A 713 -14.57 -19.30 -18.91
N THR A 714 -14.39 -18.62 -20.02
CA THR A 714 -15.00 -18.73 -21.34
C THR A 714 -15.61 -20.10 -21.67
N GLU A 715 -16.82 -20.36 -21.21
CA GLU A 715 -17.72 -21.29 -21.85
C GLU A 715 -19.12 -20.66 -21.93
N GLU A 716 -19.43 -20.15 -23.11
CA GLU A 716 -20.74 -19.63 -23.52
C GLU A 716 -21.95 -20.51 -23.11
N SER A 717 -21.68 -21.77 -22.77
CA SER A 717 -22.70 -22.75 -22.42
C SER A 717 -23.18 -22.70 -20.97
N LYS A 718 -22.56 -21.96 -20.06
CA LYS A 718 -22.91 -21.98 -18.62
C LYS A 718 -23.80 -20.81 -18.19
N ILE A 719 -23.66 -19.65 -18.81
CA ILE A 719 -24.57 -18.50 -18.54
C ILE A 719 -25.93 -18.75 -19.23
N SER A 720 -25.95 -19.37 -20.43
CA SER A 720 -27.19 -19.75 -21.12
C SER A 720 -27.96 -20.90 -20.44
N ARG A 721 -27.36 -21.64 -19.50
CA ARG A 721 -28.01 -22.70 -18.72
C ARG A 721 -28.62 -22.24 -17.40
N ILE A 722 -28.52 -20.95 -17.05
CA ILE A 722 -29.30 -20.35 -15.97
C ILE A 722 -30.81 -20.29 -16.33
N TYR A 723 -31.13 -20.40 -17.59
CA TYR A 723 -32.53 -20.60 -18.01
C TYR A 723 -32.92 -22.07 -17.82
N CYS A 724 -33.64 -22.39 -16.74
CA CYS A 724 -34.40 -23.62 -16.69
C CYS A 724 -35.42 -23.56 -17.84
N SER A 725 -35.20 -24.37 -18.87
CA SER A 725 -36.24 -24.63 -19.86
C SER A 725 -37.43 -25.23 -19.13
N SER A 726 -38.52 -24.49 -19.09
CA SER A 726 -39.87 -25.00 -18.74
C SER A 726 -40.23 -26.19 -19.57
#